data_48829a9609eb6aa5895b651addd4ada8
#
_entry.id   48829a9609eb6aa5895b651addd4ada8
#
_cell.length_a   1.000
_cell.length_b   1.000
_cell.length_c   1.000
_cell.angle_alpha   90.00
_cell.angle_beta   90.00
_cell.angle_gamma   90.00
#
_symmetry.space_group_name_H-M   'P 1'
#
loop_
_entity.id
_entity.type
_entity.pdbx_description
1 polymer ?
#
loop_
_entity_poly.entity_id
_entity_poly.type
_entity_poly.pdbx_seq_one_letter_code
_entity_poly.pdbx_strand_id
1 'polypeptide(L)'
;MRVVSFSRFMSARSLFVRTAILLGAALLPACHGSRGAIDGKAPIIIISIDTLRSDHLPAYGFTKVATPAIDRFRADSILFEHAYSHCPLTLVSHASVFTGLLPADHGIRDNLGYDLNPKATTLAQLLKSKGYATGGAVSAVVLRGETGIKRGFDFWEDSIDIDPTFLSIGRAQRSGDATRALAQKWIGEHDHDAQPFFFFFHIYEPHTPYEPPEPFRSRYTNAYDGEVATADDVVGKFLDYLRAEGIYDRATILLMSDHGEGLGDHGEDEHGVLLYRETLQVPLMLKLPKAKRNGTSVAAPVQLIDVYPTIASAFGPTPNLAGKSLLDIDAKSTEDRAIYSETYYPRLHFGWNDLHSLISGAKHYIHAADPELYDLSADPAETRNVLLDDRRTYTALRERIKPFIKSAATPSAVDDEQKQQLIALGYVGSTVSTAPDAVLPDPKKNIGKANAISQAFRLFRDNKFEETLVVTSGLLRENPNMLDIWALHSRALAKLDRREEAIDAAKQGLRVSPSTASLAVTVANLSLELGRLDDAESHAKLVLKQTPHDAHEVLARVALRRKDFAKARQEANAAFDNDKNRPGNLMLLGQIDLEEGKIEEALQYFDQSAALRQSKNQSALPRLNFFRGDCLARLGRSEEAEAAFLAEIKNFPTDPQPYKNLILLYAVEERTDAATQLIFALEKAAPTPPSYVAISETLKTIGDAKGAKFWASRGLSRYPSDKQLQALYRG
;
A
#
# COMPACT_ATOMS: atom_id res chain seq x y z
N MET A 1 -44.95 93.95 5.35
CA MET A 1 -45.52 94.45 6.62
C MET A 1 -45.65 93.28 7.57
N ARG A 2 -44.95 93.34 8.72
CA ARG A 2 -45.09 92.65 10.00
C ARG A 2 -45.50 91.16 10.00
N VAL A 3 -44.55 90.26 10.39
CA VAL A 3 -44.22 89.84 11.78
C VAL A 3 -45.41 89.08 12.45
N VAL A 4 -45.20 87.85 12.84
CA VAL A 4 -45.11 87.45 14.24
C VAL A 4 -44.64 85.98 14.34
N SER A 5 -43.57 85.76 15.14
CA SER A 5 -43.02 84.57 15.73
C SER A 5 -44.03 83.86 16.63
N PHE A 6 -44.00 82.55 16.65
CA PHE A 6 -44.37 81.77 17.86
C PHE A 6 -43.47 80.55 17.99
N SER A 7 -42.59 80.62 18.95
CA SER A 7 -41.88 79.49 19.56
C SER A 7 -42.83 78.64 20.35
N ARG A 8 -42.72 77.35 20.31
CA ARG A 8 -43.12 76.49 21.42
C ARG A 8 -42.25 75.24 21.54
N PHE A 9 -41.60 75.24 22.69
CA PHE A 9 -41.04 74.07 23.42
C PHE A 9 -41.69 72.74 23.07
N MET A 10 -40.93 71.81 22.53
CA MET A 10 -41.20 70.39 22.65
C MET A 10 -40.32 69.86 23.76
N SER A 11 -40.92 69.26 24.74
CA SER A 11 -40.30 68.85 26.00
C SER A 11 -39.37 67.77 25.83
N ALA A 12 -38.21 67.83 26.50
CA ALA A 12 -37.09 66.83 26.49
C ALA A 12 -37.47 65.40 26.95
N ARG A 13 -38.75 65.17 27.28
CA ARG A 13 -39.22 63.84 27.73
C ARG A 13 -39.55 62.85 26.60
N SER A 14 -39.86 63.28 25.39
CA SER A 14 -40.20 62.40 24.28
C SER A 14 -38.93 61.85 23.54
N LEU A 15 -37.79 62.51 23.70
CA LEU A 15 -36.53 62.09 23.06
C LEU A 15 -35.87 60.99 23.87
N PHE A 16 -35.98 60.94 25.20
CA PHE A 16 -35.38 59.93 26.06
C PHE A 16 -36.05 58.54 25.93
N VAL A 17 -37.35 58.47 25.66
CA VAL A 17 -38.10 57.22 25.50
C VAL A 17 -37.82 56.56 24.14
N ARG A 18 -37.59 57.39 23.10
CA ARG A 18 -37.22 56.82 21.75
C ARG A 18 -35.77 56.36 21.66
N THR A 19 -34.84 56.95 22.38
CA THR A 19 -33.46 56.54 22.42
C THR A 19 -33.26 55.30 23.29
N ALA A 20 -34.02 55.09 24.34
CA ALA A 20 -33.97 53.89 25.17
C ALA A 20 -34.55 52.65 24.47
N ILE A 21 -35.52 52.79 23.54
CA ILE A 21 -36.10 51.71 22.75
C ILE A 21 -35.12 51.30 21.60
N LEU A 22 -34.34 52.23 21.06
CA LEU A 22 -33.33 51.92 20.02
C LEU A 22 -32.03 51.33 20.60
N LEU A 23 -31.66 51.61 21.86
CA LEU A 23 -30.54 50.92 22.52
C LEU A 23 -30.92 49.55 23.11
N GLY A 24 -32.20 49.30 23.39
CA GLY A 24 -32.68 47.99 23.86
C GLY A 24 -32.80 46.93 22.76
N ALA A 25 -32.89 47.34 21.48
CA ALA A 25 -32.92 46.40 20.34
C ALA A 25 -31.55 45.98 19.83
N ALA A 26 -30.46 46.62 20.26
CA ALA A 26 -29.10 46.31 19.86
C ALA A 26 -28.34 45.31 20.77
N LEU A 27 -29.00 44.80 21.83
CA LEU A 27 -28.42 43.86 22.81
C LEU A 27 -29.27 42.61 23.01
N LEU A 28 -29.94 42.13 21.95
CA LEU A 28 -30.27 40.73 21.88
C LEU A 28 -29.00 40.04 21.36
N PRO A 29 -28.26 39.27 22.18
CA PRO A 29 -27.33 38.33 21.61
C PRO A 29 -28.19 37.42 20.72
N ALA A 30 -27.90 37.38 19.45
CA ALA A 30 -28.34 36.29 18.63
C ALA A 30 -27.79 35.03 19.32
N CYS A 31 -28.61 34.40 20.14
CA CYS A 31 -28.44 33.02 20.53
C CYS A 31 -28.58 32.19 19.24
N HIS A 32 -27.58 32.23 18.39
CA HIS A 32 -27.24 31.07 17.59
C HIS A 32 -26.91 30.01 18.63
N GLY A 33 -27.88 29.17 18.95
CA GLY A 33 -27.66 27.99 19.75
C GLY A 33 -26.41 27.35 19.19
N SER A 34 -25.38 27.11 20.01
CA SER A 34 -24.13 26.52 19.62
C SER A 34 -24.44 25.16 18.98
N ARG A 35 -24.58 25.11 17.67
CA ARG A 35 -24.61 23.89 16.90
C ARG A 35 -23.26 23.22 17.19
N GLY A 36 -23.27 22.17 18.02
CA GLY A 36 -22.17 21.44 18.60
C GLY A 36 -20.78 21.82 18.08
N ALA A 37 -20.11 22.77 18.74
CA ALA A 37 -18.78 23.19 18.36
C ALA A 37 -17.74 22.11 18.76
N ILE A 38 -16.74 21.90 17.95
CA ILE A 38 -15.53 21.13 18.33
C ILE A 38 -14.80 21.92 19.41
N ASP A 39 -14.38 21.23 20.46
CA ASP A 39 -13.60 21.84 21.53
C ASP A 39 -12.13 21.90 21.10
N GLY A 40 -11.62 23.11 20.86
CA GLY A 40 -10.23 23.35 20.46
C GLY A 40 -9.18 23.03 21.55
N LYS A 41 -9.59 22.43 22.67
CA LYS A 41 -8.71 21.93 23.73
C LYS A 41 -8.88 20.43 23.97
N ALA A 42 -9.76 19.77 23.25
CA ALA A 42 -10.01 18.34 23.36
C ALA A 42 -9.15 17.55 22.38
N PRO A 43 -8.82 16.28 22.68
CA PRO A 43 -8.18 15.40 21.71
C PRO A 43 -9.01 15.24 20.44
N ILE A 44 -8.34 15.15 19.31
CA ILE A 44 -8.94 14.93 17.99
C ILE A 44 -8.34 13.65 17.42
N ILE A 45 -9.19 12.70 17.03
CA ILE A 45 -8.78 11.42 16.49
C ILE A 45 -9.51 11.19 15.16
N ILE A 46 -8.78 10.85 14.11
CA ILE A 46 -9.35 10.39 12.84
C ILE A 46 -9.01 8.91 12.70
N ILE A 47 -10.02 8.06 12.54
CA ILE A 47 -9.92 6.64 12.21
C ILE A 47 -10.31 6.52 10.74
N SER A 48 -9.37 6.13 9.89
CA SER A 48 -9.60 5.88 8.46
C SER A 48 -9.47 4.39 8.17
N ILE A 49 -10.49 3.82 7.55
CA ILE A 49 -10.57 2.42 7.18
C ILE A 49 -10.50 2.35 5.65
N ASP A 50 -9.44 1.74 5.11
CA ASP A 50 -9.17 1.69 3.68
C ASP A 50 -10.24 0.87 2.94
N THR A 51 -10.69 1.33 1.77
CA THR A 51 -11.66 0.67 0.88
C THR A 51 -13.00 0.25 1.50
N LEU A 52 -13.39 0.79 2.67
CA LEU A 52 -14.63 0.38 3.32
C LEU A 52 -15.86 1.00 2.64
N ARG A 53 -16.67 0.16 2.04
CA ARG A 53 -17.97 0.55 1.44
C ARG A 53 -19.00 0.87 2.52
N SER A 54 -19.71 1.98 2.36
CA SER A 54 -20.80 2.34 3.27
C SER A 54 -21.95 1.33 3.23
N ASP A 55 -22.29 0.81 2.04
CA ASP A 55 -23.38 -0.15 1.84
C ASP A 55 -23.01 -1.60 2.26
N HIS A 56 -21.84 -1.83 2.86
CA HIS A 56 -21.45 -3.05 3.58
C HIS A 56 -21.47 -2.89 5.11
N LEU A 57 -22.10 -1.81 5.62
CA LEU A 57 -22.23 -1.57 7.06
C LEU A 57 -23.69 -1.60 7.53
N PRO A 58 -24.02 -2.26 8.67
CA PRO A 58 -25.34 -2.22 9.28
C PRO A 58 -25.83 -0.80 9.58
N ALA A 59 -24.91 0.11 9.93
CA ALA A 59 -25.20 1.53 10.12
C ALA A 59 -25.82 2.22 8.88
N TYR A 60 -25.62 1.66 7.69
CA TYR A 60 -26.18 2.10 6.40
C TYR A 60 -27.20 1.12 5.82
N GLY A 61 -27.65 0.11 6.61
CA GLY A 61 -28.72 -0.80 6.24
C GLY A 61 -28.30 -2.20 5.75
N PHE A 62 -27.00 -2.48 5.68
CA PHE A 62 -26.51 -3.82 5.31
C PHE A 62 -26.65 -4.81 6.48
N THR A 63 -27.12 -6.03 6.20
CA THR A 63 -27.45 -7.01 7.28
C THR A 63 -26.63 -8.29 7.23
N LYS A 64 -25.72 -8.44 6.27
CA LYS A 64 -24.96 -9.70 6.08
C LYS A 64 -23.65 -9.76 6.87
N VAL A 65 -23.17 -8.61 7.37
CA VAL A 65 -22.00 -8.53 8.25
C VAL A 65 -22.40 -7.93 9.59
N ALA A 66 -21.73 -8.33 10.66
CA ALA A 66 -21.93 -7.75 11.98
C ALA A 66 -20.74 -6.84 12.33
N THR A 67 -21.02 -5.58 12.63
CA THR A 67 -20.01 -4.58 13.02
C THR A 67 -20.37 -3.93 14.37
N PRO A 68 -20.37 -4.73 15.47
CA PRO A 68 -20.88 -4.26 16.76
C PRO A 68 -20.12 -3.06 17.34
N ALA A 69 -18.86 -2.87 17.01
CA ALA A 69 -18.07 -1.75 17.50
C ALA A 69 -18.42 -0.44 16.75
N ILE A 70 -18.51 -0.51 15.42
CA ILE A 70 -18.93 0.61 14.57
C ILE A 70 -20.39 0.98 14.86
N ASP A 71 -21.28 0.01 15.09
CA ASP A 71 -22.68 0.25 15.44
C ASP A 71 -22.82 0.95 16.80
N ARG A 72 -22.02 0.57 17.80
CA ARG A 72 -21.94 1.30 19.08
C ARG A 72 -21.41 2.73 18.90
N PHE A 73 -20.36 2.87 18.06
CA PHE A 73 -19.82 4.20 17.75
C PHE A 73 -20.84 5.08 17.01
N ARG A 74 -21.62 4.48 16.09
CA ARG A 74 -22.74 5.14 15.40
C ARG A 74 -23.77 5.72 16.38
N ALA A 75 -24.10 4.99 17.44
CA ALA A 75 -25.06 5.44 18.45
C ALA A 75 -24.58 6.71 19.19
N ASP A 76 -23.26 6.92 19.32
CA ASP A 76 -22.64 8.08 19.96
C ASP A 76 -22.29 9.21 18.97
N SER A 77 -22.58 9.03 17.68
CA SER A 77 -22.09 9.88 16.58
C SER A 77 -23.21 10.51 15.76
N ILE A 78 -22.82 11.51 14.95
CA ILE A 78 -23.58 12.02 13.82
C ILE A 78 -23.22 11.14 12.62
N LEU A 79 -24.20 10.52 11.97
CA LEU A 79 -24.02 9.77 10.73
C LEU A 79 -24.26 10.67 9.53
N PHE A 80 -23.38 10.65 8.54
CA PHE A 80 -23.59 11.27 7.23
C PHE A 80 -23.97 10.18 6.23
N GLU A 81 -25.23 10.20 5.78
CA GLU A 81 -25.79 9.10 4.95
C GLU A 81 -25.18 9.05 3.55
N HIS A 82 -24.74 10.20 3.04
CA HIS A 82 -24.21 10.37 1.70
C HIS A 82 -22.89 11.16 1.74
N ALA A 83 -21.80 10.51 2.12
CA ALA A 83 -20.46 11.08 2.08
C ALA A 83 -19.68 10.55 0.88
N TYR A 84 -18.94 11.41 0.19
CA TYR A 84 -18.26 11.06 -1.05
C TYR A 84 -16.77 11.41 -1.01
N SER A 85 -15.96 10.49 -1.56
CA SER A 85 -14.55 10.69 -1.86
C SER A 85 -14.35 11.48 -3.16
N HIS A 86 -13.18 12.10 -3.29
CA HIS A 86 -12.80 12.85 -4.49
C HIS A 86 -11.98 12.03 -5.49
N CYS A 87 -11.53 10.86 -5.08
CA CYS A 87 -10.77 9.92 -5.90
C CYS A 87 -10.79 8.54 -5.24
N PRO A 88 -10.99 7.45 -6.00
CA PRO A 88 -10.90 6.10 -5.45
C PRO A 88 -9.44 5.60 -5.36
N LEU A 89 -8.55 6.43 -4.76
CA LEU A 89 -7.15 6.13 -4.52
C LEU A 89 -6.71 6.69 -3.17
N THR A 90 -6.08 5.87 -2.36
CA THR A 90 -5.76 6.09 -0.95
C THR A 90 -4.99 7.39 -0.70
N LEU A 91 -3.85 7.62 -1.39
CA LEU A 91 -3.04 8.82 -1.18
C LEU A 91 -3.76 10.09 -1.61
N VAL A 92 -4.46 10.05 -2.76
CA VAL A 92 -5.19 11.20 -3.31
C VAL A 92 -6.32 11.62 -2.39
N SER A 93 -7.10 10.64 -1.89
CA SER A 93 -8.20 10.89 -0.98
C SER A 93 -7.73 11.45 0.36
N HIS A 94 -6.70 10.85 0.97
CA HIS A 94 -6.16 11.35 2.25
C HIS A 94 -5.53 12.74 2.11
N ALA A 95 -4.91 13.06 0.96
CA ALA A 95 -4.44 14.42 0.69
C ALA A 95 -5.61 15.43 0.67
N SER A 96 -6.76 15.04 0.10
CA SER A 96 -7.98 15.86 0.14
C SER A 96 -8.50 16.06 1.58
N VAL A 97 -8.55 15.00 2.39
CA VAL A 97 -8.94 15.05 3.81
C VAL A 97 -8.02 15.98 4.61
N PHE A 98 -6.70 15.83 4.43
CA PHE A 98 -5.73 16.58 5.24
C PHE A 98 -5.57 18.04 4.82
N THR A 99 -5.98 18.41 3.62
CA THR A 99 -5.83 19.80 3.14
C THR A 99 -7.14 20.55 2.98
N GLY A 100 -8.28 19.84 2.89
CA GLY A 100 -9.56 20.42 2.52
C GLY A 100 -9.61 20.91 1.07
N LEU A 101 -8.69 20.42 0.22
CA LEU A 101 -8.55 20.81 -1.18
C LEU A 101 -8.92 19.65 -2.12
N LEU A 102 -9.33 20.00 -3.33
CA LEU A 102 -9.55 19.04 -4.41
C LEU A 102 -8.20 18.52 -4.97
N PRO A 103 -8.18 17.33 -5.61
CA PRO A 103 -6.95 16.72 -6.12
C PRO A 103 -6.09 17.64 -6.99
N ALA A 104 -6.71 18.43 -7.86
CA ALA A 104 -6.01 19.38 -8.70
C ALA A 104 -5.34 20.53 -7.93
N ASP A 105 -5.85 20.87 -6.75
CA ASP A 105 -5.35 22.01 -5.96
C ASP A 105 -4.28 21.58 -4.96
N HIS A 106 -4.41 20.37 -4.36
CA HIS A 106 -3.35 19.82 -3.51
C HIS A 106 -2.23 19.13 -4.29
N GLY A 107 -2.41 18.83 -5.58
CA GLY A 107 -1.37 18.39 -6.51
C GLY A 107 -1.16 16.89 -6.63
N ILE A 108 -1.66 16.08 -5.71
CA ILE A 108 -1.59 14.60 -5.78
C ILE A 108 -2.76 14.09 -6.62
N ARG A 109 -2.45 13.38 -7.73
CA ARG A 109 -3.45 12.89 -8.70
C ARG A 109 -3.39 11.36 -8.87
N ASP A 110 -2.42 10.71 -8.23
CA ASP A 110 -2.22 9.25 -8.21
C ASP A 110 -1.47 8.84 -6.93
N ASN A 111 -1.46 7.56 -6.63
CA ASN A 111 -0.64 6.98 -5.56
C ASN A 111 0.88 7.06 -5.85
N LEU A 112 1.27 7.38 -7.08
CA LEU A 112 2.64 7.39 -7.59
C LEU A 112 3.03 8.71 -8.27
N GLY A 113 4.27 9.14 -8.03
CA GLY A 113 4.91 10.21 -8.81
C GLY A 113 4.36 11.61 -8.54
N TYR A 114 3.64 11.80 -7.44
CA TYR A 114 3.09 13.09 -7.05
C TYR A 114 3.43 13.44 -5.61
N ASP A 115 3.75 14.70 -5.38
CA ASP A 115 4.00 15.27 -4.07
C ASP A 115 2.94 16.32 -3.73
N LEU A 116 2.65 16.43 -2.45
CA LEU A 116 1.71 17.42 -1.94
C LEU A 116 2.23 18.84 -2.22
N ASN A 117 1.40 19.65 -2.86
CA ASN A 117 1.71 21.06 -3.16
C ASN A 117 2.30 21.75 -1.91
N PRO A 118 3.52 22.31 -2.00
CA PRO A 118 4.17 22.93 -0.84
C PRO A 118 3.39 24.10 -0.23
N LYS A 119 2.48 24.72 -0.97
CA LYS A 119 1.60 25.80 -0.50
C LYS A 119 0.35 25.30 0.23
N ALA A 120 0.00 24.00 0.10
CA ALA A 120 -1.14 23.44 0.81
C ALA A 120 -0.79 23.25 2.30
N THR A 121 -1.61 23.79 3.18
CA THR A 121 -1.47 23.60 4.62
C THR A 121 -2.25 22.36 5.05
N THR A 122 -1.57 21.42 5.71
CA THR A 122 -2.23 20.22 6.22
C THR A 122 -2.95 20.47 7.53
N LEU A 123 -3.90 19.61 7.85
CA LEU A 123 -4.62 19.63 9.12
C LEU A 123 -3.65 19.49 10.31
N ALA A 124 -2.65 18.64 10.20
CA ALA A 124 -1.61 18.48 11.22
C ALA A 124 -0.79 19.77 11.42
N GLN A 125 -0.43 20.48 10.35
CA GLN A 125 0.24 21.78 10.45
C GLN A 125 -0.65 22.83 11.16
N LEU A 126 -1.93 22.85 10.81
CA LEU A 126 -2.90 23.74 11.49
C LEU A 126 -2.96 23.42 12.99
N LEU A 127 -3.20 22.16 13.34
CA LEU A 127 -3.35 21.73 14.74
C LEU A 127 -2.08 21.94 15.55
N LYS A 128 -0.91 21.64 14.96
CA LYS A 128 0.38 21.93 15.58
C LYS A 128 0.55 23.43 15.88
N SER A 129 0.14 24.31 14.95
CA SER A 129 0.16 25.77 15.17
C SER A 129 -0.78 26.23 16.28
N LYS A 130 -1.75 25.39 16.67
CA LYS A 130 -2.71 25.60 17.77
C LYS A 130 -2.27 24.92 19.06
N GLY A 131 -1.06 24.38 19.09
CA GLY A 131 -0.46 23.79 20.29
C GLY A 131 -0.80 22.30 20.50
N TYR A 132 -1.28 21.59 19.49
CA TYR A 132 -1.48 20.14 19.58
C TYR A 132 -0.19 19.37 19.40
N ALA A 133 0.01 18.30 20.17
CA ALA A 133 0.91 17.22 19.81
C ALA A 133 0.28 16.44 18.64
N THR A 134 1.06 16.06 17.63
CA THR A 134 0.53 15.50 16.38
C THR A 134 1.17 14.16 16.05
N GLY A 135 0.37 13.10 16.02
CA GLY A 135 0.79 11.74 15.71
C GLY A 135 -0.03 11.10 14.59
N GLY A 136 0.57 10.17 13.89
CA GLY A 136 -0.09 9.33 12.90
C GLY A 136 0.60 7.99 12.76
N ALA A 137 -0.19 6.94 12.53
CA ALA A 137 0.27 5.61 12.20
C ALA A 137 -0.55 5.03 11.06
N VAL A 138 0.11 4.52 10.03
CA VAL A 138 -0.53 4.06 8.80
C VAL A 138 -0.23 2.59 8.52
N SER A 139 -1.19 1.92 7.92
CA SER A 139 -1.11 0.52 7.51
C SER A 139 -0.77 0.35 6.02
N ALA A 140 -0.94 1.39 5.20
CA ALA A 140 -0.71 1.34 3.75
C ALA A 140 0.60 2.02 3.35
N VAL A 141 1.41 1.34 2.55
CA VAL A 141 2.70 1.87 2.06
C VAL A 141 2.54 3.11 1.17
N VAL A 142 1.38 3.28 0.54
CA VAL A 142 1.09 4.46 -0.30
C VAL A 142 1.01 5.76 0.51
N LEU A 143 0.77 5.67 1.84
CA LEU A 143 0.73 6.80 2.76
C LEU A 143 2.09 7.18 3.35
N ARG A 144 3.18 6.84 2.66
CA ARG A 144 4.52 7.22 3.10
C ARG A 144 4.72 8.73 3.15
N GLY A 145 5.44 9.17 4.18
CA GLY A 145 5.61 10.58 4.48
C GLY A 145 6.41 11.40 3.46
N GLU A 146 7.17 10.74 2.59
CA GLU A 146 8.00 11.36 1.54
C GLU A 146 7.17 12.17 0.54
N THR A 147 5.92 11.77 0.28
CA THR A 147 4.97 12.49 -0.57
C THR A 147 4.54 13.85 0.01
N GLY A 148 4.98 14.19 1.21
CA GLY A 148 4.61 15.40 1.93
C GLY A 148 3.32 15.26 2.75
N ILE A 149 2.67 14.10 2.76
CA ILE A 149 1.42 13.88 3.53
C ILE A 149 1.64 13.99 5.04
N LYS A 150 2.84 13.66 5.53
CA LYS A 150 3.21 13.77 6.95
C LYS A 150 3.51 15.19 7.44
N ARG A 151 3.41 16.20 6.60
CA ARG A 151 3.73 17.59 7.00
C ARG A 151 2.88 18.05 8.18
N GLY A 152 3.57 18.45 9.25
CA GLY A 152 2.95 18.91 10.50
C GLY A 152 2.81 17.82 11.56
N PHE A 153 2.98 16.56 11.26
CA PHE A 153 3.04 15.50 12.26
C PHE A 153 4.42 15.47 12.94
N ASP A 154 4.43 15.36 14.27
CA ASP A 154 5.64 15.16 15.07
C ASP A 154 6.06 13.70 15.08
N PHE A 155 5.08 12.79 14.99
CA PHE A 155 5.26 11.35 14.86
C PHE A 155 4.45 10.87 13.64
N TRP A 156 5.12 10.17 12.74
CA TRP A 156 4.48 9.52 11.59
C TRP A 156 5.11 8.16 11.37
N GLU A 157 4.35 7.11 11.64
CA GLU A 157 4.84 5.74 11.56
C GLU A 157 4.35 5.08 10.27
N ASP A 158 5.22 5.05 9.29
CA ASP A 158 5.02 4.48 7.95
C ASP A 158 6.09 3.44 7.57
N SER A 159 6.89 2.98 8.55
CA SER A 159 7.87 1.92 8.32
C SER A 159 7.18 0.57 8.14
N ILE A 160 6.86 0.24 6.90
CA ILE A 160 6.28 -1.04 6.52
C ILE A 160 7.39 -1.86 5.86
N ASP A 161 7.80 -2.95 6.51
CA ASP A 161 8.81 -3.86 5.99
C ASP A 161 8.29 -4.57 4.75
N ILE A 162 8.91 -4.29 3.63
CA ILE A 162 8.67 -4.99 2.38
C ILE A 162 9.89 -5.87 2.13
N ASP A 163 9.72 -7.19 2.25
CA ASP A 163 10.76 -8.12 1.89
C ASP A 163 10.86 -8.18 0.34
N PRO A 164 11.92 -7.66 -0.27
CA PRO A 164 12.06 -7.64 -1.72
C PRO A 164 12.20 -9.06 -2.33
N THR A 165 12.46 -10.08 -1.51
CA THR A 165 12.52 -11.48 -1.95
C THR A 165 11.15 -12.13 -1.95
N PHE A 166 10.22 -11.64 -1.15
CA PHE A 166 8.82 -12.04 -1.14
C PHE A 166 7.99 -11.03 -1.94
N LEU A 167 7.97 -11.19 -3.23
CA LEU A 167 7.04 -10.50 -4.14
C LEU A 167 5.61 -11.02 -3.94
N SER A 168 5.19 -11.11 -2.69
CA SER A 168 3.83 -11.40 -2.29
C SER A 168 3.08 -10.08 -2.17
N ILE A 169 2.35 -9.74 -3.20
CA ILE A 169 1.30 -8.73 -3.15
C ILE A 169 0.43 -9.03 -1.93
N GLY A 170 0.22 -8.06 -1.07
CA GLY A 170 -0.54 -8.22 0.17
C GLY A 170 0.30 -8.37 1.45
N ARG A 171 1.65 -8.40 1.36
CA ARG A 171 2.54 -8.29 2.53
C ARG A 171 3.27 -6.95 2.62
N ALA A 172 3.07 -6.05 1.67
CA ALA A 172 3.51 -4.66 1.73
C ALA A 172 2.54 -3.79 2.54
N GLN A 173 2.01 -4.34 3.63
CA GLN A 173 1.03 -3.70 4.51
C GLN A 173 1.30 -4.07 5.96
N ARG A 174 0.87 -3.22 6.86
CA ARG A 174 0.81 -3.51 8.30
C ARG A 174 -0.64 -3.85 8.65
N SER A 175 -0.85 -4.92 9.44
CA SER A 175 -2.21 -5.21 9.93
C SER A 175 -2.75 -4.06 10.80
N GLY A 176 -4.06 -3.82 10.73
CA GLY A 176 -4.71 -2.80 11.54
C GLY A 176 -4.47 -3.00 13.04
N ASP A 177 -4.36 -4.25 13.51
CA ASP A 177 -4.07 -4.54 14.92
C ASP A 177 -2.65 -4.11 15.34
N ALA A 178 -1.65 -4.28 14.45
CA ALA A 178 -0.28 -3.79 14.69
C ALA A 178 -0.22 -2.25 14.69
N THR A 179 -0.92 -1.61 13.76
CA THR A 179 -1.00 -0.13 13.72
C THR A 179 -1.78 0.42 14.91
N ARG A 180 -2.82 -0.29 15.39
CA ARG A 180 -3.53 0.03 16.64
C ARG A 180 -2.59 0.03 17.85
N ALA A 181 -1.69 -0.95 17.95
CA ALA A 181 -0.73 -1.02 19.05
C ALA A 181 0.21 0.20 19.06
N LEU A 182 0.66 0.66 17.89
CA LEU A 182 1.47 1.88 17.76
C LEU A 182 0.68 3.13 18.16
N ALA A 183 -0.59 3.23 17.72
CA ALA A 183 -1.48 4.33 18.08
C ALA A 183 -1.69 4.39 19.60
N GLN A 184 -1.99 3.26 20.25
CA GLN A 184 -2.21 3.18 21.69
C GLN A 184 -0.94 3.56 22.47
N LYS A 185 0.22 3.11 22.04
CA LYS A 185 1.51 3.46 22.66
C LYS A 185 1.73 4.98 22.62
N TRP A 186 1.63 5.58 21.43
CA TRP A 186 1.85 7.00 21.26
C TRP A 186 0.85 7.85 22.05
N ILE A 187 -0.45 7.51 21.99
CA ILE A 187 -1.50 8.21 22.74
C ILE A 187 -1.25 8.11 24.25
N GLY A 188 -0.89 6.92 24.77
CA GLY A 188 -0.56 6.73 26.18
C GLY A 188 0.62 7.58 26.64
N GLU A 189 1.60 7.85 25.78
CA GLU A 189 2.75 8.72 26.07
C GLU A 189 2.38 10.22 26.09
N HIS A 190 1.31 10.64 25.38
CA HIS A 190 0.94 12.06 25.16
C HIS A 190 -0.34 12.49 25.85
N ASP A 191 -1.16 11.58 26.39
CA ASP A 191 -2.44 11.94 27.03
C ASP A 191 -2.28 12.56 28.43
N HIS A 192 -1.12 12.43 29.05
CA HIS A 192 -0.85 12.96 30.38
C HIS A 192 -0.41 14.42 30.37
N ASP A 193 -0.14 14.98 29.20
CA ASP A 193 0.27 16.36 29.02
C ASP A 193 -0.95 17.31 29.10
N ALA A 194 -0.74 18.53 29.60
CA ALA A 194 -1.72 19.59 29.52
C ALA A 194 -2.03 20.03 28.08
N GLN A 195 -1.31 19.48 27.12
CA GLN A 195 -1.39 19.74 25.70
C GLN A 195 -2.39 18.79 25.05
N PRO A 196 -3.36 19.29 24.26
CA PRO A 196 -4.23 18.40 23.48
C PRO A 196 -3.45 17.70 22.38
N PHE A 197 -3.91 16.53 21.94
CA PHE A 197 -3.29 15.81 20.85
C PHE A 197 -4.24 15.60 19.67
N PHE A 198 -3.64 15.46 18.48
CA PHE A 198 -4.26 14.99 17.24
C PHE A 198 -3.61 13.67 16.84
N PHE A 199 -4.41 12.65 16.58
CA PHE A 199 -3.91 11.38 16.09
C PHE A 199 -4.68 10.90 14.86
N PHE A 200 -3.92 10.48 13.82
CA PHE A 200 -4.44 9.84 12.64
C PHE A 200 -4.14 8.34 12.70
N PHE A 201 -5.18 7.52 12.70
CA PHE A 201 -5.11 6.06 12.76
C PHE A 201 -5.68 5.47 11.47
N HIS A 202 -4.84 4.81 10.67
CA HIS A 202 -5.23 4.19 9.41
C HIS A 202 -5.19 2.67 9.52
N ILE A 203 -6.28 2.01 9.08
CA ILE A 203 -6.49 0.55 9.06
C ILE A 203 -6.55 0.13 7.60
N TYR A 204 -5.80 -0.92 7.22
CA TYR A 204 -5.74 -1.40 5.83
C TYR A 204 -6.92 -2.29 5.46
N GLU A 205 -7.36 -3.16 6.39
CA GLU A 205 -8.56 -3.97 6.17
C GLU A 205 -9.79 -3.07 5.95
N PRO A 206 -10.68 -3.35 4.98
CA PRO A 206 -10.85 -4.55 4.16
C PRO A 206 -10.22 -4.52 2.75
N HIS A 207 -9.10 -3.86 2.54
CA HIS A 207 -8.44 -3.79 1.24
C HIS A 207 -7.96 -5.17 0.73
N THR A 208 -7.97 -5.37 -0.59
CA THR A 208 -7.41 -6.59 -1.23
C THR A 208 -5.93 -6.82 -0.82
N PRO A 209 -5.49 -8.09 -0.64
CA PRO A 209 -6.20 -9.36 -0.76
C PRO A 209 -7.09 -9.62 0.44
N TYR A 210 -8.30 -10.15 0.19
CA TYR A 210 -9.24 -10.44 1.25
C TYR A 210 -8.89 -11.78 1.92
N GLU A 211 -8.12 -11.73 3.01
CA GLU A 211 -7.63 -12.87 3.77
C GLU A 211 -7.96 -12.72 5.27
N PRO A 212 -9.24 -12.61 5.63
CA PRO A 212 -9.62 -12.36 7.02
C PRO A 212 -9.07 -13.45 7.95
N PRO A 213 -8.59 -13.08 9.15
CA PRO A 213 -8.15 -14.06 10.14
C PRO A 213 -9.32 -14.84 10.73
N GLU A 214 -9.03 -15.95 11.41
CA GLU A 214 -10.03 -16.61 12.23
C GLU A 214 -10.40 -15.73 13.44
N PRO A 215 -11.66 -15.69 13.86
CA PRO A 215 -12.80 -16.53 13.41
C PRO A 215 -13.56 -15.95 12.19
N PHE A 216 -13.16 -14.82 11.64
CA PHE A 216 -13.92 -14.13 10.59
C PHE A 216 -13.89 -14.89 9.26
N ARG A 217 -12.78 -15.55 8.92
CA ARG A 217 -12.67 -16.41 7.73
C ARG A 217 -13.72 -17.52 7.71
N SER A 218 -13.89 -18.21 8.82
CA SER A 218 -14.88 -19.31 8.92
C SER A 218 -16.32 -18.81 9.02
N ARG A 219 -16.52 -17.55 9.48
CA ARG A 219 -17.84 -17.00 9.76
C ARG A 219 -18.50 -16.39 8.53
N TYR A 220 -17.73 -15.82 7.61
CA TYR A 220 -18.24 -15.10 6.44
C TYR A 220 -17.85 -15.81 5.16
N THR A 221 -18.85 -16.07 4.28
CA THR A 221 -18.61 -16.66 2.95
C THR A 221 -17.99 -15.65 1.99
N ASN A 222 -18.36 -14.37 2.13
CA ASN A 222 -17.72 -13.30 1.42
C ASN A 222 -16.48 -12.86 2.20
N ALA A 223 -15.29 -12.99 1.60
CA ALA A 223 -14.04 -12.67 2.26
C ALA A 223 -13.92 -11.16 2.58
N TYR A 224 -14.45 -10.28 1.73
CA TYR A 224 -14.51 -8.84 2.00
C TYR A 224 -15.35 -8.54 3.26
N ASP A 225 -16.52 -9.16 3.43
CA ASP A 225 -17.33 -9.03 4.65
C ASP A 225 -16.58 -9.54 5.90
N GLY A 226 -15.75 -10.59 5.72
CA GLY A 226 -14.85 -11.09 6.77
C GLY A 226 -13.80 -10.04 7.18
N GLU A 227 -13.24 -9.34 6.19
CA GLU A 227 -12.30 -8.23 6.46
C GLU A 227 -13.00 -7.00 7.07
N VAL A 228 -14.24 -6.69 6.67
CA VAL A 228 -15.04 -5.64 7.33
C VAL A 228 -15.24 -5.97 8.81
N ALA A 229 -15.54 -7.23 9.13
CA ALA A 229 -15.65 -7.66 10.52
C ALA A 229 -14.32 -7.64 11.27
N THR A 230 -13.18 -7.86 10.58
CA THR A 230 -11.83 -7.73 11.13
C THR A 230 -11.53 -6.25 11.46
N ALA A 231 -11.84 -5.34 10.54
CA ALA A 231 -11.70 -3.91 10.77
C ALA A 231 -12.55 -3.43 11.95
N ASP A 232 -13.80 -3.91 12.08
CA ASP A 232 -14.67 -3.63 13.23
C ASP A 232 -14.06 -4.08 14.57
N ASP A 233 -13.43 -5.26 14.60
CA ASP A 233 -12.74 -5.77 15.81
C ASP A 233 -11.55 -4.88 16.19
N VAL A 234 -10.74 -4.44 15.21
CA VAL A 234 -9.62 -3.53 15.43
C VAL A 234 -10.12 -2.17 15.96
N VAL A 235 -11.18 -1.60 15.34
CA VAL A 235 -11.83 -0.38 15.78
C VAL A 235 -12.36 -0.54 17.20
N GLY A 236 -13.02 -1.67 17.49
CA GLY A 236 -13.56 -1.98 18.80
C GLY A 236 -12.51 -1.96 19.91
N LYS A 237 -11.42 -2.69 19.71
CA LYS A 237 -10.27 -2.70 20.64
C LYS A 237 -9.66 -1.32 20.85
N PHE A 238 -9.60 -0.50 19.80
CA PHE A 238 -9.09 0.86 19.90
C PHE A 238 -10.03 1.78 20.68
N LEU A 239 -11.32 1.74 20.39
CA LEU A 239 -12.32 2.54 21.11
C LEU A 239 -12.46 2.10 22.58
N ASP A 240 -12.34 0.82 22.88
CA ASP A 240 -12.35 0.31 24.26
C ASP A 240 -11.12 0.78 25.05
N TYR A 241 -9.95 0.84 24.42
CA TYR A 241 -8.77 1.49 25.00
C TYR A 241 -9.02 2.96 25.29
N LEU A 242 -9.58 3.74 24.34
CA LEU A 242 -9.89 5.16 24.58
C LEU A 242 -10.89 5.36 25.72
N ARG A 243 -11.84 4.43 25.92
CA ARG A 243 -12.79 4.44 27.06
C ARG A 243 -12.06 4.16 28.37
N ALA A 244 -11.20 3.15 28.39
CA ALA A 244 -10.44 2.78 29.60
C ALA A 244 -9.56 3.94 30.10
N GLU A 245 -8.93 4.67 29.17
CA GLU A 245 -8.10 5.85 29.48
C GLU A 245 -8.94 7.14 29.71
N GLY A 246 -10.27 7.10 29.63
CA GLY A 246 -11.12 8.26 29.79
C GLY A 246 -11.01 9.30 28.67
N ILE A 247 -10.43 8.94 27.53
CA ILE A 247 -10.23 9.80 26.35
C ILE A 247 -11.51 9.88 25.53
N TYR A 248 -12.22 8.75 25.38
CA TYR A 248 -13.37 8.62 24.50
C TYR A 248 -14.41 9.74 24.68
N ASP A 249 -14.82 10.02 25.92
CA ASP A 249 -15.91 10.97 26.22
C ASP A 249 -15.51 12.42 25.94
N ARG A 250 -14.24 12.77 26.07
CA ARG A 250 -13.75 14.14 25.86
C ARG A 250 -13.20 14.39 24.46
N ALA A 251 -12.91 13.34 23.68
CA ALA A 251 -12.35 13.47 22.33
C ALA A 251 -13.42 13.77 21.27
N THR A 252 -13.00 14.50 20.24
CA THR A 252 -13.67 14.49 18.93
C THR A 252 -13.11 13.34 18.15
N ILE A 253 -13.96 12.39 17.72
CA ILE A 253 -13.54 11.21 16.96
C ILE A 253 -14.28 11.18 15.63
N LEU A 254 -13.55 11.12 14.54
CA LEU A 254 -14.08 10.96 13.19
C LEU A 254 -13.71 9.56 12.70
N LEU A 255 -14.71 8.79 12.29
CA LEU A 255 -14.52 7.50 11.61
C LEU A 255 -14.98 7.66 10.17
N MET A 256 -14.11 7.30 9.23
CA MET A 256 -14.37 7.41 7.80
C MET A 256 -13.69 6.27 7.02
N SER A 257 -14.10 6.10 5.77
CA SER A 257 -13.25 5.49 4.74
C SER A 257 -12.75 6.57 3.78
N ASP A 258 -11.64 6.31 3.14
CA ASP A 258 -11.06 7.16 2.11
C ASP A 258 -11.72 6.97 0.73
N HIS A 259 -12.04 5.74 0.36
CA HIS A 259 -12.83 5.36 -0.81
C HIS A 259 -13.47 3.98 -0.58
N GLY A 260 -14.26 3.53 -1.54
CA GLY A 260 -14.88 2.21 -1.52
C GLY A 260 -14.12 1.20 -2.38
N GLU A 261 -14.82 0.13 -2.76
CA GLU A 261 -14.29 -1.03 -3.48
C GLU A 261 -15.31 -1.49 -4.54
N GLY A 262 -14.85 -1.91 -5.72
CA GLY A 262 -15.71 -2.29 -6.83
C GLY A 262 -16.47 -3.59 -6.58
N LEU A 263 -15.79 -4.63 -6.09
CA LEU A 263 -16.34 -5.98 -5.79
C LEU A 263 -17.08 -6.62 -6.98
N GLY A 264 -16.75 -6.20 -8.21
CA GLY A 264 -17.39 -6.64 -9.45
C GLY A 264 -18.60 -5.80 -9.87
N ASP A 265 -19.05 -4.83 -9.08
CA ASP A 265 -20.08 -3.88 -9.48
C ASP A 265 -19.55 -3.02 -10.63
N HIS A 266 -20.40 -2.75 -11.64
CA HIS A 266 -20.01 -2.12 -12.91
C HIS A 266 -18.81 -2.79 -13.61
N GLY A 267 -18.46 -4.01 -13.19
CA GLY A 267 -17.37 -4.80 -13.74
C GLY A 267 -15.97 -4.47 -13.18
N GLU A 268 -15.83 -3.58 -12.22
CA GLU A 268 -14.57 -3.32 -11.53
C GLU A 268 -14.40 -4.24 -10.33
N ASP A 269 -13.36 -5.09 -10.32
CA ASP A 269 -13.11 -6.02 -9.21
C ASP A 269 -12.56 -5.29 -7.96
N GLU A 270 -11.67 -4.32 -8.16
CA GLU A 270 -10.97 -3.55 -7.13
C GLU A 270 -11.42 -2.07 -7.19
N HIS A 271 -10.49 -1.12 -7.25
CA HIS A 271 -10.79 0.33 -7.30
C HIS A 271 -9.75 1.08 -8.15
N GLY A 272 -9.98 2.36 -8.38
CA GLY A 272 -9.04 3.27 -9.03
C GLY A 272 -9.40 3.61 -10.48
N VAL A 273 -10.15 2.78 -11.18
CA VAL A 273 -10.45 2.94 -12.60
C VAL A 273 -11.77 3.66 -12.84
N LEU A 274 -12.84 3.28 -12.12
CA LEU A 274 -14.18 3.79 -12.33
C LEU A 274 -14.63 4.76 -11.23
N LEU A 275 -15.65 5.58 -11.51
CA LEU A 275 -16.16 6.61 -10.59
C LEU A 275 -17.64 6.38 -10.29
N TYR A 276 -18.03 5.14 -10.03
CA TYR A 276 -19.37 4.83 -9.57
C TYR A 276 -19.48 4.92 -8.05
N ARG A 277 -20.68 4.84 -7.56
CA ARG A 277 -21.01 5.04 -6.16
C ARG A 277 -20.28 4.08 -5.21
N GLU A 278 -20.11 2.82 -5.61
CA GLU A 278 -19.44 1.79 -4.80
C GLU A 278 -17.99 2.12 -4.45
N THR A 279 -17.31 2.89 -5.32
CA THR A 279 -15.93 3.33 -5.07
C THR A 279 -15.85 4.73 -4.48
N LEU A 280 -16.92 5.54 -4.57
CA LEU A 280 -16.93 6.95 -4.14
C LEU A 280 -17.71 7.20 -2.86
N GLN A 281 -18.83 6.49 -2.60
CA GLN A 281 -19.63 6.71 -1.40
C GLN A 281 -19.06 5.93 -0.21
N VAL A 282 -18.65 6.67 0.80
CA VAL A 282 -17.92 6.15 1.96
C VAL A 282 -18.71 6.34 3.26
N PRO A 283 -18.48 5.52 4.29
CA PRO A 283 -18.97 5.82 5.62
C PRO A 283 -18.27 7.06 6.19
N LEU A 284 -19.05 7.88 6.89
CA LEU A 284 -18.55 9.05 7.62
C LEU A 284 -19.39 9.25 8.88
N MET A 285 -18.73 9.21 10.04
CA MET A 285 -19.35 9.36 11.35
C MET A 285 -18.52 10.32 12.20
N LEU A 286 -19.15 11.28 12.86
CA LEU A 286 -18.50 12.26 13.72
C LEU A 286 -19.05 12.19 15.13
N LYS A 287 -18.24 11.76 16.09
CA LYS A 287 -18.54 11.78 17.52
C LYS A 287 -17.93 13.05 18.13
N LEU A 288 -18.76 13.87 18.74
CA LEU A 288 -18.35 15.06 19.47
C LEU A 288 -18.12 14.75 20.97
N PRO A 289 -17.35 15.59 21.69
CA PRO A 289 -17.19 15.46 23.14
C PRO A 289 -18.53 15.33 23.85
N LYS A 290 -18.61 14.40 24.85
CA LYS A 290 -19.82 14.08 25.62
C LYS A 290 -21.01 13.65 24.74
N ALA A 291 -20.69 13.00 23.60
CA ALA A 291 -21.66 12.48 22.62
C ALA A 291 -22.75 13.51 22.22
N LYS A 292 -22.39 14.78 22.08
CA LYS A 292 -23.33 15.82 21.59
C LYS A 292 -23.83 15.43 20.20
N ARG A 293 -25.16 15.60 19.98
CA ARG A 293 -25.84 15.22 18.73
C ARG A 293 -25.74 13.71 18.41
N ASN A 294 -25.55 12.86 19.43
CA ASN A 294 -25.51 11.42 19.28
C ASN A 294 -26.74 10.84 18.59
N GLY A 295 -26.57 9.78 17.85
CA GLY A 295 -27.63 9.07 17.15
C GLY A 295 -28.31 9.83 16.02
N THR A 296 -27.87 11.05 15.70
CA THR A 296 -28.47 11.85 14.60
C THR A 296 -27.91 11.42 13.23
N SER A 297 -28.70 11.71 12.17
CA SER A 297 -28.30 11.52 10.78
C SER A 297 -28.40 12.81 9.98
N VAL A 298 -27.54 12.94 8.97
CA VAL A 298 -27.56 14.02 7.99
C VAL A 298 -27.68 13.38 6.61
N ALA A 299 -28.84 13.59 5.95
CA ALA A 299 -29.10 13.05 4.62
C ALA A 299 -28.55 13.94 3.49
N ALA A 300 -28.22 15.20 3.78
CA ALA A 300 -27.63 16.09 2.79
C ALA A 300 -26.24 15.56 2.34
N PRO A 301 -25.93 15.55 1.04
CA PRO A 301 -24.63 15.07 0.54
C PRO A 301 -23.47 15.90 1.11
N VAL A 302 -22.44 15.19 1.56
CA VAL A 302 -21.18 15.74 2.09
C VAL A 302 -19.99 15.14 1.35
N GLN A 303 -18.81 15.71 1.54
CA GLN A 303 -17.60 15.29 0.85
C GLN A 303 -16.39 15.27 1.80
N LEU A 304 -15.38 14.47 1.50
CA LEU A 304 -14.26 14.27 2.43
C LEU A 304 -13.43 15.54 2.68
N ILE A 305 -13.39 16.51 1.75
CA ILE A 305 -12.77 17.81 2.01
C ILE A 305 -13.52 18.66 3.06
N ASP A 306 -14.72 18.27 3.47
CA ASP A 306 -15.46 18.92 4.55
C ASP A 306 -14.85 18.63 5.94
N VAL A 307 -14.02 17.60 6.07
CA VAL A 307 -13.35 17.21 7.32
C VAL A 307 -12.42 18.33 7.81
N TYR A 308 -11.60 18.88 6.92
CA TYR A 308 -10.68 19.96 7.30
C TYR A 308 -11.39 21.19 7.88
N PRO A 309 -12.34 21.85 7.18
CA PRO A 309 -13.05 23.00 7.75
C PRO A 309 -13.88 22.64 8.99
N THR A 310 -14.32 21.39 9.12
CA THR A 310 -15.01 20.93 10.34
C THR A 310 -14.10 21.03 11.55
N ILE A 311 -12.91 20.44 11.49
CA ILE A 311 -11.95 20.46 12.59
C ILE A 311 -11.41 21.89 12.79
N ALA A 312 -11.08 22.58 11.72
CA ALA A 312 -10.57 23.95 11.77
C ALA A 312 -11.56 24.95 12.37
N SER A 313 -12.87 24.66 12.30
CA SER A 313 -13.92 25.51 12.88
C SER A 313 -13.78 25.74 14.39
N ALA A 314 -13.07 24.82 15.09
CA ALA A 314 -12.71 25.00 16.51
C ALA A 314 -11.85 26.26 16.77
N PHE A 315 -11.17 26.78 15.76
CA PHE A 315 -10.19 27.87 15.86
C PHE A 315 -10.59 29.13 15.08
N GLY A 316 -11.78 29.12 14.50
CA GLY A 316 -12.31 30.23 13.73
C GLY A 316 -12.63 29.87 12.27
N PRO A 317 -13.14 30.82 11.49
CA PRO A 317 -13.51 30.57 10.11
C PRO A 317 -12.29 30.26 9.24
N THR A 318 -12.45 29.33 8.32
CA THR A 318 -11.46 28.95 7.30
C THR A 318 -11.89 29.52 5.95
N PRO A 319 -11.43 30.73 5.58
CA PRO A 319 -11.79 31.31 4.29
C PRO A 319 -11.09 30.55 3.14
N ASN A 320 -11.73 30.56 1.96
CA ASN A 320 -11.18 30.05 0.70
C ASN A 320 -11.02 28.52 0.58
N LEU A 321 -11.78 27.73 1.32
CA LEU A 321 -11.90 26.29 1.10
C LEU A 321 -13.17 25.96 0.31
N ALA A 322 -13.08 24.94 -0.55
CA ALA A 322 -14.26 24.41 -1.26
C ALA A 322 -15.16 23.60 -0.31
N GLY A 323 -14.58 22.97 0.72
CA GLY A 323 -15.30 22.25 1.76
C GLY A 323 -16.06 23.18 2.72
N LYS A 324 -17.09 22.64 3.38
CA LYS A 324 -17.88 23.28 4.43
C LYS A 324 -17.79 22.46 5.70
N SER A 325 -17.85 23.12 6.86
CA SER A 325 -17.94 22.37 8.12
C SER A 325 -19.17 21.45 8.13
N LEU A 326 -18.96 20.17 8.41
CA LEU A 326 -20.01 19.16 8.58
C LEU A 326 -21.04 19.55 9.66
N LEU A 327 -20.63 20.38 10.62
CA LEU A 327 -21.49 20.86 11.70
C LEU A 327 -22.47 21.95 11.23
N ASP A 328 -22.13 22.62 10.13
CA ASP A 328 -22.96 23.70 9.55
C ASP A 328 -23.92 23.20 8.48
N ILE A 329 -23.79 21.92 8.07
CA ILE A 329 -24.68 21.30 7.10
C ILE A 329 -25.96 20.92 7.80
N ASP A 330 -27.08 21.56 7.39
CA ASP A 330 -28.41 21.27 7.92
C ASP A 330 -28.86 19.89 7.42
N ALA A 331 -29.37 19.05 8.33
CA ALA A 331 -29.92 17.73 7.99
C ALA A 331 -31.04 17.80 6.94
N LYS A 332 -31.70 18.93 6.82
CA LYS A 332 -32.77 19.22 5.84
C LYS A 332 -32.31 20.12 4.69
N SER A 333 -31.00 20.35 4.56
CA SER A 333 -30.49 21.23 3.51
C SER A 333 -30.85 20.69 2.13
N THR A 334 -31.48 21.52 1.33
CA THR A 334 -31.69 21.29 -0.11
C THR A 334 -30.67 22.04 -0.94
N GLU A 335 -29.57 22.47 -0.32
CA GLU A 335 -28.50 23.16 -1.03
C GLU A 335 -27.89 22.23 -2.10
N ASP A 336 -27.90 22.69 -3.34
CA ASP A 336 -27.31 21.97 -4.46
C ASP A 336 -25.78 22.13 -4.46
N ARG A 337 -25.10 21.25 -3.69
CA ARG A 337 -23.65 21.18 -3.65
C ARG A 337 -23.13 20.42 -4.87
N ALA A 338 -22.06 20.92 -5.47
CA ALA A 338 -21.33 20.21 -6.51
C ALA A 338 -20.21 19.36 -5.83
N ILE A 339 -20.36 18.05 -5.84
CA ILE A 339 -19.35 17.12 -5.33
C ILE A 339 -18.62 16.55 -6.53
N TYR A 340 -17.37 16.94 -6.67
CA TYR A 340 -16.50 16.55 -7.78
C TYR A 340 -15.60 15.40 -7.39
N SER A 341 -15.47 14.41 -8.29
CA SER A 341 -14.49 13.33 -8.16
C SER A 341 -13.79 13.09 -9.49
N GLU A 342 -12.59 12.53 -9.44
CA GLU A 342 -11.76 12.25 -10.61
C GLU A 342 -10.91 11.02 -10.44
N THR A 343 -10.50 10.39 -11.55
CA THR A 343 -9.41 9.43 -11.58
C THR A 343 -8.56 9.61 -12.84
N TYR A 344 -7.27 9.72 -12.65
CA TYR A 344 -6.26 9.72 -13.71
C TYR A 344 -5.56 8.36 -13.85
N TYR A 345 -5.83 7.42 -12.95
CA TYR A 345 -5.24 6.09 -12.96
C TYR A 345 -5.37 5.39 -14.33
N PRO A 346 -6.54 5.37 -14.98
CA PRO A 346 -6.66 4.77 -16.31
C PRO A 346 -5.77 5.45 -17.37
N ARG A 347 -5.64 6.78 -17.31
CA ARG A 347 -4.80 7.52 -18.25
C ARG A 347 -3.32 7.28 -18.04
N LEU A 348 -2.90 7.32 -16.79
CA LEU A 348 -1.49 7.23 -16.43
C LEU A 348 -0.94 5.82 -16.64
N HIS A 349 -1.73 4.78 -16.34
CA HIS A 349 -1.25 3.41 -16.32
C HIS A 349 -1.65 2.57 -17.54
N PHE A 350 -2.80 2.89 -18.16
CA PHE A 350 -3.29 2.10 -19.28
C PHE A 350 -3.36 2.88 -20.60
N GLY A 351 -3.15 4.19 -20.58
CA GLY A 351 -3.33 5.04 -21.78
C GLY A 351 -4.79 5.13 -22.22
N TRP A 352 -5.74 4.99 -21.27
CA TRP A 352 -7.16 5.18 -21.51
C TRP A 352 -7.60 6.61 -21.15
N ASN A 353 -8.89 6.93 -21.34
CA ASN A 353 -9.39 8.22 -20.93
C ASN A 353 -9.41 8.36 -19.41
N ASP A 354 -9.11 9.55 -18.90
CA ASP A 354 -9.39 9.92 -17.51
C ASP A 354 -10.89 10.07 -17.30
N LEU A 355 -11.35 9.86 -16.08
CA LEU A 355 -12.75 10.05 -15.71
C LEU A 355 -12.89 11.19 -14.72
N HIS A 356 -13.99 11.91 -14.85
CA HIS A 356 -14.40 12.96 -13.90
C HIS A 356 -15.88 12.77 -13.58
N SER A 357 -16.31 13.04 -12.38
CA SER A 357 -17.72 12.96 -12.03
C SER A 357 -18.19 14.16 -11.22
N LEU A 358 -19.48 14.40 -11.29
CA LEU A 358 -20.14 15.45 -10.53
C LEU A 358 -21.45 14.94 -9.94
N ILE A 359 -21.54 14.93 -8.60
CA ILE A 359 -22.80 14.68 -7.91
C ILE A 359 -23.42 16.02 -7.54
N SER A 360 -24.68 16.21 -7.86
CA SER A 360 -25.48 17.42 -7.62
C SER A 360 -26.89 17.01 -7.25
N GLY A 361 -27.27 17.23 -5.99
CA GLY A 361 -28.49 16.66 -5.44
C GLY A 361 -28.48 15.14 -5.52
N ALA A 362 -29.49 14.56 -6.16
CA ALA A 362 -29.58 13.11 -6.41
C ALA A 362 -29.09 12.70 -7.81
N LYS A 363 -28.43 13.57 -8.55
CA LYS A 363 -27.94 13.26 -9.90
C LYS A 363 -26.43 13.06 -9.87
N HIS A 364 -25.98 11.97 -10.49
CA HIS A 364 -24.57 11.68 -10.69
C HIS A 364 -24.26 11.68 -12.20
N TYR A 365 -23.40 12.59 -12.59
CA TYR A 365 -22.90 12.72 -13.97
C TYR A 365 -21.45 12.25 -14.03
N ILE A 366 -21.17 11.27 -14.91
CA ILE A 366 -19.80 10.80 -15.20
C ILE A 366 -19.39 11.34 -16.57
N HIS A 367 -18.37 12.20 -16.56
CA HIS A 367 -17.75 12.75 -17.76
C HIS A 367 -16.64 11.82 -18.23
N ALA A 368 -16.86 11.22 -19.39
CA ALA A 368 -15.99 10.25 -20.03
C ALA A 368 -16.08 10.40 -21.55
N ALA A 369 -15.35 9.56 -22.31
CA ALA A 369 -15.54 9.47 -23.77
C ALA A 369 -17.00 9.14 -24.11
N ASP A 370 -17.61 8.21 -23.39
CA ASP A 370 -19.05 7.92 -23.42
C ASP A 370 -19.67 8.38 -22.08
N PRO A 371 -20.27 9.59 -22.02
CA PRO A 371 -20.78 10.15 -20.77
C PRO A 371 -22.02 9.44 -20.26
N GLU A 372 -22.23 9.49 -18.92
CA GLU A 372 -23.35 8.84 -18.25
C GLU A 372 -24.01 9.77 -17.24
N LEU A 373 -25.32 9.57 -17.01
CA LEU A 373 -26.10 10.29 -16.01
C LEU A 373 -27.00 9.32 -15.27
N TYR A 374 -26.97 9.37 -13.93
CA TYR A 374 -27.76 8.51 -13.05
C TYR A 374 -28.63 9.33 -12.10
N ASP A 375 -29.73 8.73 -11.66
CA ASP A 375 -30.62 9.26 -10.62
C ASP A 375 -30.47 8.42 -9.36
N LEU A 376 -29.61 8.84 -8.44
CA LEU A 376 -29.27 8.11 -7.21
C LEU A 376 -30.47 7.89 -6.28
N SER A 377 -31.55 8.68 -6.42
CA SER A 377 -32.77 8.50 -5.61
C SER A 377 -33.66 7.38 -6.12
N ALA A 378 -33.69 7.17 -7.43
CA ALA A 378 -34.50 6.14 -8.08
C ALA A 378 -33.72 4.87 -8.37
N ASP A 379 -32.41 5.01 -8.62
CA ASP A 379 -31.46 3.95 -8.98
C ASP A 379 -30.13 4.15 -8.23
N PRO A 380 -30.09 3.86 -6.94
CA PRO A 380 -28.86 4.01 -6.14
C PRO A 380 -27.74 3.07 -6.54
N ALA A 381 -28.02 2.05 -7.36
CA ALA A 381 -27.02 1.12 -7.89
C ALA A 381 -26.51 1.52 -9.29
N GLU A 382 -26.95 2.67 -9.83
CA GLU A 382 -26.45 3.25 -11.09
C GLU A 382 -26.51 2.30 -12.31
N THR A 383 -27.57 1.48 -12.36
CA THR A 383 -27.76 0.47 -13.40
C THR A 383 -28.42 1.02 -14.66
N ARG A 384 -29.10 2.17 -14.56
CA ARG A 384 -29.84 2.79 -15.65
C ARG A 384 -29.30 4.19 -15.99
N ASN A 385 -28.56 4.28 -17.09
CA ASN A 385 -28.13 5.57 -17.62
C ASN A 385 -29.34 6.35 -18.20
N VAL A 386 -29.68 7.47 -17.56
CA VAL A 386 -30.83 8.34 -17.91
C VAL A 386 -30.43 9.56 -18.77
N LEU A 387 -29.20 9.59 -19.28
CA LEU A 387 -28.66 10.73 -20.03
C LEU A 387 -29.55 11.14 -21.22
N LEU A 388 -30.10 10.17 -21.94
CA LEU A 388 -31.01 10.45 -23.08
C LEU A 388 -32.40 10.89 -22.65
N ASP A 389 -32.83 10.45 -21.44
CA ASP A 389 -34.15 10.76 -20.88
C ASP A 389 -34.15 12.14 -20.22
N ASP A 390 -33.00 12.57 -19.65
CA ASP A 390 -32.86 13.85 -18.93
C ASP A 390 -31.73 14.72 -19.52
N ARG A 391 -31.87 15.07 -20.79
CA ARG A 391 -30.89 15.90 -21.51
C ARG A 391 -30.68 17.28 -20.94
N ARG A 392 -31.68 17.82 -20.23
CA ARG A 392 -31.57 19.15 -19.60
C ARG A 392 -30.55 19.10 -18.45
N THR A 393 -30.71 18.13 -17.55
CA THR A 393 -29.79 17.92 -16.44
C THR A 393 -28.40 17.56 -16.93
N TYR A 394 -28.29 16.65 -17.93
CA TYR A 394 -27.02 16.34 -18.56
C TYR A 394 -26.29 17.59 -19.07
N THR A 395 -26.98 18.45 -19.82
CA THR A 395 -26.37 19.68 -20.38
C THR A 395 -25.90 20.60 -19.26
N ALA A 396 -26.71 20.77 -18.21
CA ALA A 396 -26.37 21.62 -17.06
C ALA A 396 -25.13 21.09 -16.29
N LEU A 397 -25.08 19.79 -16.01
CA LEU A 397 -23.97 19.18 -15.27
C LEU A 397 -22.68 19.12 -16.11
N ARG A 398 -22.80 18.90 -17.41
CA ARG A 398 -21.67 18.96 -18.34
C ARG A 398 -21.00 20.36 -18.38
N GLU A 399 -21.77 21.42 -18.32
CA GLU A 399 -21.20 22.77 -18.23
C GLU A 399 -20.65 23.04 -16.81
N ARG A 400 -21.36 22.56 -15.77
CA ARG A 400 -20.98 22.78 -14.38
C ARG A 400 -19.68 22.08 -13.97
N ILE A 401 -19.33 20.94 -14.57
CA ILE A 401 -18.10 20.18 -14.25
C ILE A 401 -16.84 20.84 -14.82
N LYS A 402 -16.92 21.59 -15.92
CA LYS A 402 -15.76 22.12 -16.65
C LYS A 402 -14.75 22.88 -15.78
N PRO A 403 -15.14 23.75 -14.83
CA PRO A 403 -14.17 24.45 -13.99
C PRO A 403 -13.35 23.57 -13.08
N PHE A 404 -13.80 22.33 -12.80
CA PHE A 404 -13.12 21.39 -11.94
C PHE A 404 -12.07 20.56 -12.72
N ILE A 405 -12.30 20.33 -14.02
CA ILE A 405 -11.40 19.53 -14.86
C ILE A 405 -10.12 20.34 -15.12
N LYS A 406 -9.02 19.92 -14.48
CA LYS A 406 -7.70 20.51 -14.66
C LYS A 406 -6.72 19.42 -15.09
N SER A 407 -5.90 19.69 -16.10
CA SER A 407 -4.87 18.75 -16.55
C SER A 407 -4.00 18.29 -15.38
N ALA A 408 -3.70 17.01 -15.33
CA ALA A 408 -2.70 16.49 -14.40
C ALA A 408 -1.30 16.88 -14.88
N ALA A 409 -0.42 17.27 -13.95
CA ALA A 409 0.99 17.36 -14.24
C ALA A 409 1.54 15.95 -14.55
N THR A 410 2.58 15.89 -15.36
CA THR A 410 3.29 14.60 -15.58
C THR A 410 3.84 14.12 -14.25
N PRO A 411 3.64 12.83 -13.88
CA PRO A 411 4.21 12.28 -12.68
C PRO A 411 5.73 12.43 -12.65
N SER A 412 6.29 12.72 -11.49
CA SER A 412 7.74 12.70 -11.27
C SER A 412 8.28 11.28 -11.48
N ALA A 413 9.55 11.19 -11.88
CA ALA A 413 10.20 9.88 -11.94
C ALA A 413 10.23 9.27 -10.53
N VAL A 414 9.61 8.11 -10.39
CA VAL A 414 9.59 7.31 -9.16
C VAL A 414 10.78 6.37 -9.20
N ASP A 415 11.48 6.18 -8.08
CA ASP A 415 12.55 5.21 -8.03
C ASP A 415 12.02 3.76 -8.17
N ASP A 416 12.89 2.87 -8.59
CA ASP A 416 12.47 1.50 -8.91
C ASP A 416 12.07 0.70 -7.66
N GLU A 417 12.57 1.05 -6.48
CA GLU A 417 12.17 0.43 -5.22
C GLU A 417 10.71 0.76 -4.89
N GLN A 418 10.33 2.02 -4.99
CA GLN A 418 8.95 2.47 -4.81
C GLN A 418 8.00 1.84 -5.84
N LYS A 419 8.43 1.71 -7.10
CA LYS A 419 7.65 1.00 -8.13
C LYS A 419 7.44 -0.46 -7.76
N GLN A 420 8.50 -1.14 -7.30
CA GLN A 420 8.41 -2.55 -6.88
C GLN A 420 7.47 -2.73 -5.69
N GLN A 421 7.48 -1.81 -4.74
CA GLN A 421 6.57 -1.81 -3.60
C GLN A 421 5.10 -1.74 -4.05
N LEU A 422 4.78 -0.90 -5.03
CA LEU A 422 3.43 -0.74 -5.56
C LEU A 422 2.99 -1.88 -6.47
N ILE A 423 3.91 -2.40 -7.28
CA ILE A 423 3.67 -3.65 -8.03
C ILE A 423 3.38 -4.80 -7.05
N ALA A 424 4.05 -4.82 -5.89
CA ALA A 424 3.78 -5.79 -4.83
C ALA A 424 2.38 -5.64 -4.20
N LEU A 425 1.75 -4.48 -4.32
CA LEU A 425 0.36 -4.21 -3.88
C LEU A 425 -0.67 -4.44 -5.00
N GLY A 426 -0.24 -4.79 -6.22
CA GLY A 426 -1.13 -4.98 -7.37
C GLY A 426 -1.34 -3.72 -8.21
N TYR A 427 -0.74 -2.59 -7.84
CA TYR A 427 -0.79 -1.38 -8.67
C TYR A 427 0.16 -1.52 -9.86
N VAL A 428 -0.26 -0.97 -11.01
CA VAL A 428 0.62 -0.87 -12.19
C VAL A 428 1.66 0.21 -11.93
N GLY A 429 2.94 -0.16 -11.93
CA GLY A 429 4.05 0.75 -11.61
C GLY A 429 4.56 1.56 -12.81
N SER A 430 4.19 1.17 -14.03
CA SER A 430 4.58 1.89 -15.24
C SER A 430 3.57 2.99 -15.59
N THR A 431 4.06 4.08 -16.16
CA THR A 431 3.22 5.17 -16.68
C THR A 431 3.31 5.23 -18.19
N VAL A 432 2.17 5.52 -18.84
CA VAL A 432 2.04 5.67 -20.28
C VAL A 432 1.96 7.16 -20.62
N SER A 433 2.85 7.63 -21.49
CA SER A 433 2.75 9.01 -22.00
C SER A 433 1.72 9.06 -23.13
N THR A 434 0.67 9.85 -22.94
CA THR A 434 -0.35 10.10 -23.96
C THR A 434 -0.32 11.56 -24.39
N ALA A 435 -0.53 11.82 -25.69
CA ALA A 435 -0.67 13.19 -26.15
C ALA A 435 -1.91 13.86 -25.49
N PRO A 436 -1.85 15.17 -25.19
CA PRO A 436 -2.96 15.86 -24.52
C PRO A 436 -4.31 15.74 -25.26
N ASP A 437 -4.27 15.76 -26.59
CA ASP A 437 -5.47 15.74 -27.45
C ASP A 437 -5.76 14.34 -28.04
N ALA A 438 -5.13 13.29 -27.53
CA ALA A 438 -5.35 11.94 -28.02
C ALA A 438 -6.78 11.48 -27.69
N VAL A 439 -7.46 10.89 -28.68
CA VAL A 439 -8.70 10.16 -28.43
C VAL A 439 -8.35 8.82 -27.81
N LEU A 440 -8.61 8.71 -26.51
CA LEU A 440 -8.24 7.54 -25.72
C LEU A 440 -9.45 6.60 -25.52
N PRO A 441 -9.21 5.28 -25.36
CA PRO A 441 -10.26 4.32 -25.06
C PRO A 441 -11.01 4.66 -23.77
N ASP A 442 -12.32 4.43 -23.74
CA ASP A 442 -13.12 4.60 -22.53
C ASP A 442 -12.80 3.48 -21.52
N PRO A 443 -12.43 3.82 -20.25
CA PRO A 443 -12.11 2.83 -19.20
C PRO A 443 -13.25 1.84 -18.95
N LYS A 444 -14.49 2.29 -18.99
CA LYS A 444 -15.67 1.46 -18.74
C LYS A 444 -15.80 0.28 -19.73
N LYS A 445 -15.38 0.50 -20.98
CA LYS A 445 -15.37 -0.56 -22.02
C LYS A 445 -14.15 -1.47 -21.92
N ASN A 446 -13.14 -1.08 -21.17
CA ASN A 446 -11.88 -1.79 -21.03
C ASN A 446 -11.65 -2.36 -19.62
N ILE A 447 -12.62 -2.23 -18.72
CA ILE A 447 -12.48 -2.65 -17.32
C ILE A 447 -12.10 -4.13 -17.19
N GLY A 448 -12.59 -5.02 -18.04
CA GLY A 448 -12.18 -6.42 -18.06
C GLY A 448 -10.68 -6.64 -18.29
N LYS A 449 -9.98 -5.69 -18.94
CA LYS A 449 -8.51 -5.75 -19.10
C LYS A 449 -7.81 -5.35 -17.80
N ALA A 450 -8.31 -4.32 -17.10
CA ALA A 450 -7.79 -3.95 -15.78
C ALA A 450 -7.92 -5.13 -14.81
N ASN A 451 -9.09 -5.77 -14.75
CA ASN A 451 -9.30 -6.96 -13.93
C ASN A 451 -8.36 -8.12 -14.30
N ALA A 452 -8.12 -8.34 -15.61
CA ALA A 452 -7.18 -9.36 -16.05
C ALA A 452 -5.73 -9.07 -15.60
N ILE A 453 -5.34 -7.78 -15.57
CA ILE A 453 -4.04 -7.37 -15.02
C ILE A 453 -3.96 -7.68 -13.53
N SER A 454 -4.93 -7.23 -12.73
CA SER A 454 -5.01 -7.56 -11.31
C SER A 454 -5.05 -9.07 -11.06
N GLN A 455 -5.80 -9.82 -11.87
CA GLN A 455 -5.84 -11.28 -11.82
C GLN A 455 -4.46 -11.89 -12.05
N ALA A 456 -3.69 -11.41 -13.03
CA ALA A 456 -2.34 -11.92 -13.31
C ALA A 456 -1.41 -11.75 -12.09
N PHE A 457 -1.46 -10.61 -11.43
CA PHE A 457 -0.70 -10.37 -10.21
C PHE A 457 -1.18 -11.26 -9.04
N ARG A 458 -2.49 -11.43 -8.85
CA ARG A 458 -3.04 -12.35 -7.83
C ARG A 458 -2.59 -13.79 -8.06
N LEU A 459 -2.69 -14.30 -9.28
CA LEU A 459 -2.25 -15.66 -9.63
C LEU A 459 -0.75 -15.86 -9.36
N PHE A 460 0.06 -14.87 -9.69
CA PHE A 460 1.50 -14.93 -9.40
C PHE A 460 1.78 -14.96 -7.89
N ARG A 461 1.11 -14.14 -7.09
CA ARG A 461 1.17 -14.14 -5.63
C ARG A 461 0.82 -15.52 -5.05
N ASP A 462 -0.23 -16.14 -5.57
CA ASP A 462 -0.75 -17.43 -5.12
C ASP A 462 0.11 -18.61 -5.62
N ASN A 463 1.27 -18.34 -6.23
CA ASN A 463 2.21 -19.29 -6.84
C ASN A 463 1.58 -20.12 -7.99
N LYS A 464 0.52 -19.64 -8.63
CA LYS A 464 -0.13 -20.23 -9.79
C LYS A 464 0.53 -19.76 -11.09
N PHE A 465 1.81 -20.09 -11.27
CA PHE A 465 2.65 -19.51 -12.31
C PHE A 465 2.21 -19.88 -13.72
N GLU A 466 1.75 -21.11 -13.97
CA GLU A 466 1.22 -21.51 -15.27
C GLU A 466 -0.06 -20.72 -15.63
N GLU A 467 -0.96 -20.55 -14.67
CA GLU A 467 -2.17 -19.75 -14.87
C GLU A 467 -1.80 -18.27 -15.12
N THR A 468 -0.80 -17.75 -14.39
CA THR A 468 -0.24 -16.41 -14.65
C THR A 468 0.22 -16.26 -16.10
N LEU A 469 0.94 -17.26 -16.64
CA LEU A 469 1.42 -17.22 -18.03
C LEU A 469 0.27 -17.20 -19.03
N VAL A 470 -0.83 -17.89 -18.77
CA VAL A 470 -2.01 -17.87 -19.65
C VAL A 470 -2.60 -16.46 -19.74
N VAL A 471 -2.82 -15.81 -18.59
CA VAL A 471 -3.41 -14.47 -18.53
C VAL A 471 -2.46 -13.43 -19.14
N THR A 472 -1.17 -13.44 -18.73
CA THR A 472 -0.19 -12.48 -19.24
C THR A 472 0.06 -12.62 -20.74
N SER A 473 0.06 -13.85 -21.27
CA SER A 473 0.18 -14.09 -22.74
C SER A 473 -1.04 -13.51 -23.48
N GLY A 474 -2.23 -13.59 -22.91
CA GLY A 474 -3.44 -12.96 -23.46
C GLY A 474 -3.30 -11.44 -23.56
N LEU A 475 -2.91 -10.81 -22.44
CA LEU A 475 -2.72 -9.36 -22.34
C LEU A 475 -1.65 -8.86 -23.32
N LEU A 476 -0.50 -9.54 -23.39
CA LEU A 476 0.63 -9.15 -24.25
C LEU A 476 0.35 -9.33 -25.75
N ARG A 477 -0.54 -10.26 -26.14
CA ARG A 477 -1.01 -10.37 -27.54
C ARG A 477 -1.87 -9.20 -27.94
N GLU A 478 -2.70 -8.68 -27.02
CA GLU A 478 -3.57 -7.53 -27.30
C GLU A 478 -2.80 -6.21 -27.23
N ASN A 479 -1.89 -6.07 -26.25
CA ASN A 479 -1.07 -4.88 -26.08
C ASN A 479 0.38 -5.26 -25.69
N PRO A 480 1.30 -5.37 -26.66
CA PRO A 480 2.69 -5.71 -26.40
C PRO A 480 3.49 -4.60 -25.69
N ASN A 481 2.90 -3.42 -25.47
CA ASN A 481 3.59 -2.29 -24.82
C ASN A 481 3.48 -2.32 -23.29
N MET A 482 2.86 -3.34 -22.70
CA MET A 482 2.67 -3.46 -21.25
C MET A 482 3.93 -3.97 -20.56
N LEU A 483 4.81 -3.06 -20.14
CA LEU A 483 6.13 -3.39 -19.56
C LEU A 483 6.02 -4.22 -18.26
N ASP A 484 5.08 -3.86 -17.38
CA ASP A 484 4.88 -4.59 -16.11
C ASP A 484 4.40 -6.01 -16.34
N ILE A 485 3.63 -6.23 -17.43
CA ILE A 485 3.18 -7.58 -17.79
C ILE A 485 4.33 -8.40 -18.39
N TRP A 486 5.24 -7.80 -19.16
CA TRP A 486 6.47 -8.47 -19.59
C TRP A 486 7.33 -8.86 -18.39
N ALA A 487 7.47 -7.98 -17.39
CA ALA A 487 8.22 -8.28 -16.18
C ALA A 487 7.57 -9.43 -15.39
N LEU A 488 6.25 -9.39 -15.20
CA LEU A 488 5.50 -10.45 -14.51
C LEU A 488 5.59 -11.79 -15.25
N HIS A 489 5.43 -11.77 -16.58
CA HIS A 489 5.54 -12.95 -17.45
C HIS A 489 6.92 -13.60 -17.35
N SER A 490 7.99 -12.81 -17.47
CA SER A 490 9.36 -13.25 -17.30
C SER A 490 9.61 -13.88 -15.93
N ARG A 491 9.11 -13.25 -14.88
CA ARG A 491 9.24 -13.75 -13.51
C ARG A 491 8.47 -15.06 -13.28
N ALA A 492 7.28 -15.21 -13.85
CA ALA A 492 6.52 -16.45 -13.80
C ALA A 492 7.29 -17.61 -14.49
N LEU A 493 7.86 -17.35 -15.67
CA LEU A 493 8.72 -18.30 -16.38
C LEU A 493 9.95 -18.69 -15.53
N ALA A 494 10.60 -17.72 -14.89
CA ALA A 494 11.76 -17.99 -14.04
C ALA A 494 11.39 -18.87 -12.82
N LYS A 495 10.21 -18.64 -12.21
CA LYS A 495 9.69 -19.47 -11.11
C LYS A 495 9.39 -20.91 -11.54
N LEU A 496 9.09 -21.13 -12.80
CA LEU A 496 8.90 -22.45 -13.41
C LEU A 496 10.19 -23.08 -13.92
N ASP A 497 11.36 -22.52 -13.59
CA ASP A 497 12.69 -22.94 -14.07
C ASP A 497 12.88 -22.84 -15.60
N ARG A 498 12.02 -22.08 -16.30
CA ARG A 498 12.06 -21.81 -17.74
C ARG A 498 12.91 -20.57 -18.02
N ARG A 499 14.18 -20.58 -17.54
CA ARG A 499 15.07 -19.41 -17.50
C ARG A 499 15.34 -18.77 -18.86
N GLU A 500 15.51 -19.59 -19.92
CA GLU A 500 15.74 -19.10 -21.28
C GLU A 500 14.55 -18.30 -21.79
N GLU A 501 13.35 -18.84 -21.64
CA GLU A 501 12.11 -18.17 -22.04
C GLU A 501 11.87 -16.91 -21.20
N ALA A 502 12.27 -16.92 -19.92
CA ALA A 502 12.20 -15.74 -19.05
C ALA A 502 13.10 -14.60 -19.55
N ILE A 503 14.34 -14.92 -19.99
CA ILE A 503 15.25 -13.95 -20.60
C ILE A 503 14.64 -13.40 -21.90
N ASP A 504 14.10 -14.27 -22.75
CA ASP A 504 13.48 -13.85 -24.00
C ASP A 504 12.29 -12.92 -23.77
N ALA A 505 11.44 -13.25 -22.80
CA ALA A 505 10.31 -12.39 -22.42
C ALA A 505 10.77 -11.01 -21.92
N ALA A 506 11.77 -10.97 -21.02
CA ALA A 506 12.34 -9.72 -20.54
C ALA A 506 12.96 -8.89 -21.67
N LYS A 507 13.66 -9.54 -22.61
CA LYS A 507 14.23 -8.89 -23.81
C LYS A 507 13.14 -8.36 -24.74
N GLN A 508 11.96 -8.99 -24.85
CA GLN A 508 10.83 -8.44 -25.59
C GLN A 508 10.35 -7.12 -24.97
N GLY A 509 10.21 -7.07 -23.65
CA GLY A 509 9.88 -5.81 -22.95
C GLY A 509 10.94 -4.73 -23.17
N LEU A 510 12.24 -5.08 -23.18
CA LEU A 510 13.33 -4.14 -23.46
C LEU A 510 13.33 -3.64 -24.92
N ARG A 511 12.74 -4.35 -25.87
CA ARG A 511 12.52 -3.82 -27.26
C ARG A 511 11.48 -2.72 -27.27
N VAL A 512 10.48 -2.81 -26.40
CA VAL A 512 9.47 -1.77 -26.24
C VAL A 512 10.05 -0.53 -25.56
N SER A 513 10.80 -0.73 -24.47
CA SER A 513 11.48 0.34 -23.74
C SER A 513 12.88 -0.11 -23.28
N PRO A 514 13.93 0.28 -24.03
CA PRO A 514 15.31 -0.13 -23.74
C PRO A 514 15.87 0.34 -22.39
N SER A 515 15.24 1.36 -21.80
CA SER A 515 15.65 1.94 -20.52
C SER A 515 14.92 1.37 -19.31
N THR A 516 14.13 0.31 -19.46
CA THR A 516 13.39 -0.30 -18.32
C THR A 516 14.35 -1.07 -17.43
N ALA A 517 14.74 -0.45 -16.31
CA ALA A 517 15.77 -0.98 -15.41
C ALA A 517 15.41 -2.36 -14.84
N SER A 518 14.18 -2.57 -14.40
CA SER A 518 13.72 -3.85 -13.83
C SER A 518 13.87 -5.03 -14.78
N LEU A 519 13.56 -4.83 -16.07
CA LEU A 519 13.72 -5.86 -17.09
C LEU A 519 15.21 -6.14 -17.39
N ALA A 520 16.04 -5.10 -17.46
CA ALA A 520 17.47 -5.26 -17.69
C ALA A 520 18.16 -5.99 -16.52
N VAL A 521 17.80 -5.65 -15.27
CA VAL A 521 18.27 -6.36 -14.06
C VAL A 521 17.80 -7.82 -14.09
N THR A 522 16.57 -8.10 -14.53
CA THR A 522 16.08 -9.48 -14.69
C THR A 522 16.91 -10.26 -15.69
N VAL A 523 17.18 -9.70 -16.88
CA VAL A 523 18.06 -10.35 -17.87
C VAL A 523 19.46 -10.57 -17.31
N ALA A 524 20.02 -9.56 -16.61
CA ALA A 524 21.35 -9.63 -16.03
C ALA A 524 21.47 -10.77 -14.99
N ASN A 525 20.52 -10.87 -14.06
CA ASN A 525 20.51 -11.90 -13.03
C ASN A 525 20.32 -13.31 -13.62
N LEU A 526 19.33 -13.50 -14.49
CA LEU A 526 19.08 -14.79 -15.12
C LEU A 526 20.25 -15.24 -16.02
N SER A 527 20.88 -14.30 -16.74
CA SER A 527 22.09 -14.57 -17.52
C SER A 527 23.27 -15.00 -16.63
N LEU A 528 23.42 -14.36 -15.48
CA LEU A 528 24.43 -14.74 -14.48
C LEU A 528 24.20 -16.16 -13.95
N GLU A 529 22.94 -16.52 -13.63
CA GLU A 529 22.57 -17.88 -13.21
C GLU A 529 22.91 -18.93 -14.27
N LEU A 530 22.70 -18.62 -15.54
CA LEU A 530 23.04 -19.50 -16.69
C LEU A 530 24.52 -19.46 -17.07
N GLY A 531 25.38 -18.70 -16.37
CA GLY A 531 26.79 -18.55 -16.66
C GLY A 531 27.11 -17.71 -17.90
N ARG A 532 26.13 -16.94 -18.42
CA ARG A 532 26.29 -16.03 -19.56
C ARG A 532 26.84 -14.69 -19.09
N LEU A 533 28.12 -14.69 -18.67
CA LEU A 533 28.71 -13.56 -17.95
C LEU A 533 28.76 -12.26 -18.77
N ASP A 534 28.95 -12.33 -20.09
CA ASP A 534 29.01 -11.15 -20.96
C ASP A 534 27.61 -10.50 -21.14
N ASP A 535 26.58 -11.34 -21.27
CA ASP A 535 25.18 -10.86 -21.35
C ASP A 535 24.75 -10.23 -20.01
N ALA A 536 25.11 -10.85 -18.88
CA ALA A 536 24.88 -10.32 -17.54
C ALA A 536 25.56 -8.96 -17.34
N GLU A 537 26.86 -8.86 -17.70
CA GLU A 537 27.63 -7.61 -17.57
C GLU A 537 27.05 -6.49 -18.45
N SER A 538 26.67 -6.80 -19.70
CA SER A 538 26.16 -5.81 -20.64
C SER A 538 24.83 -5.20 -20.15
N HIS A 539 23.90 -6.03 -19.66
CA HIS A 539 22.61 -5.56 -19.17
C HIS A 539 22.71 -4.82 -17.82
N ALA A 540 23.60 -5.26 -16.92
CA ALA A 540 23.87 -4.52 -15.69
C ALA A 540 24.44 -3.12 -15.98
N LYS A 541 25.34 -2.96 -16.94
CA LYS A 541 25.89 -1.66 -17.34
C LYS A 541 24.85 -0.68 -17.89
N LEU A 542 23.78 -1.18 -18.54
CA LEU A 542 22.71 -0.33 -19.08
C LEU A 542 21.99 0.45 -17.98
N VAL A 543 21.94 -0.09 -16.77
CA VAL A 543 21.13 0.44 -15.67
C VAL A 543 21.92 1.04 -14.51
N LEU A 544 23.25 1.20 -14.68
CA LEU A 544 24.14 1.76 -13.65
C LEU A 544 23.69 3.13 -13.09
N LYS A 545 23.01 3.95 -13.90
CA LYS A 545 22.51 5.27 -13.46
C LYS A 545 21.15 5.21 -12.78
N GLN A 546 20.33 4.23 -13.12
CA GLN A 546 18.95 4.12 -12.67
C GLN A 546 18.86 3.25 -11.41
N THR A 547 19.54 2.10 -11.40
CA THR A 547 19.62 1.16 -10.28
C THR A 547 21.08 0.84 -9.97
N PRO A 548 21.87 1.81 -9.46
CA PRO A 548 23.30 1.61 -9.26
C PRO A 548 23.61 0.44 -8.33
N HIS A 549 22.82 0.25 -7.27
CA HIS A 549 22.97 -0.86 -6.34
C HIS A 549 22.89 -2.22 -7.07
N ASP A 550 21.78 -2.49 -7.76
CA ASP A 550 21.55 -3.80 -8.40
C ASP A 550 22.54 -4.04 -9.53
N ALA A 551 22.89 -2.99 -10.28
CA ALA A 551 23.90 -3.07 -11.34
C ALA A 551 25.28 -3.44 -10.79
N HIS A 552 25.74 -2.78 -9.72
CA HIS A 552 27.02 -3.06 -9.08
C HIS A 552 27.02 -4.46 -8.43
N GLU A 553 25.91 -4.92 -7.85
CA GLU A 553 25.79 -6.27 -7.30
C GLU A 553 26.00 -7.33 -8.40
N VAL A 554 25.33 -7.20 -9.56
CA VAL A 554 25.52 -8.13 -10.68
C VAL A 554 26.95 -8.05 -11.20
N LEU A 555 27.51 -6.86 -11.38
CA LEU A 555 28.90 -6.69 -11.86
C LEU A 555 29.91 -7.32 -10.90
N ALA A 556 29.71 -7.20 -9.59
CA ALA A 556 30.54 -7.83 -8.57
C ALA A 556 30.47 -9.37 -8.69
N ARG A 557 29.28 -9.94 -8.85
CA ARG A 557 29.09 -11.40 -9.04
C ARG A 557 29.69 -11.90 -10.36
N VAL A 558 29.58 -11.12 -11.44
CA VAL A 558 30.25 -11.44 -12.73
C VAL A 558 31.77 -11.48 -12.56
N ALA A 559 32.35 -10.46 -11.93
CA ALA A 559 33.78 -10.38 -11.66
C ALA A 559 34.24 -11.54 -10.75
N LEU A 560 33.48 -11.87 -9.72
CA LEU A 560 33.74 -13.02 -8.83
C LEU A 560 33.76 -14.35 -9.61
N ARG A 561 32.78 -14.57 -10.51
CA ARG A 561 32.73 -15.75 -11.38
C ARG A 561 33.92 -15.84 -12.33
N ARG A 562 34.46 -14.70 -12.76
CA ARG A 562 35.69 -14.60 -13.56
C ARG A 562 36.95 -14.69 -12.71
N LYS A 563 36.85 -14.77 -11.40
CA LYS A 563 37.94 -14.73 -10.41
C LYS A 563 38.79 -13.44 -10.47
N ASP A 564 38.15 -12.33 -10.92
CA ASP A 564 38.72 -10.99 -10.83
C ASP A 564 38.30 -10.38 -9.47
N PHE A 565 39.02 -10.81 -8.43
CA PHE A 565 38.68 -10.45 -7.05
C PHE A 565 38.81 -8.92 -6.79
N ALA A 566 39.77 -8.28 -7.45
CA ALA A 566 39.96 -6.84 -7.30
C ALA A 566 38.73 -6.09 -7.82
N LYS A 567 38.27 -6.41 -9.02
CA LYS A 567 37.07 -5.82 -9.59
C LYS A 567 35.81 -6.23 -8.83
N ALA A 568 35.69 -7.50 -8.42
CA ALA A 568 34.57 -7.99 -7.63
C ALA A 568 34.41 -7.17 -6.33
N ARG A 569 35.50 -6.90 -5.62
CA ARG A 569 35.52 -6.11 -4.39
C ARG A 569 35.17 -4.64 -4.65
N GLN A 570 35.71 -4.05 -5.74
CA GLN A 570 35.38 -2.69 -6.13
C GLN A 570 33.88 -2.52 -6.36
N GLU A 571 33.28 -3.41 -7.15
CA GLU A 571 31.86 -3.36 -7.47
C GLU A 571 30.99 -3.70 -6.25
N ALA A 572 31.39 -4.66 -5.41
CA ALA A 572 30.66 -4.99 -4.18
C ALA A 572 30.66 -3.84 -3.16
N ASN A 573 31.78 -3.10 -3.04
CA ASN A 573 31.83 -1.91 -2.21
C ASN A 573 30.93 -0.82 -2.79
N ALA A 574 30.91 -0.63 -4.11
CA ALA A 574 30.01 0.33 -4.75
C ALA A 574 28.53 -0.05 -4.50
N ALA A 575 28.17 -1.32 -4.56
CA ALA A 575 26.82 -1.77 -4.19
C ALA A 575 26.50 -1.45 -2.72
N PHE A 576 27.43 -1.74 -1.81
CA PHE A 576 27.27 -1.45 -0.38
C PHE A 576 27.16 0.06 -0.07
N ASP A 577 27.96 0.90 -0.74
CA ASP A 577 27.91 2.35 -0.54
C ASP A 577 26.60 2.97 -1.05
N ASN A 578 26.00 2.37 -2.08
CA ASN A 578 24.69 2.80 -2.60
C ASN A 578 23.52 2.37 -1.67
N ASP A 579 23.66 1.20 -1.00
CA ASP A 579 22.67 0.77 0.00
C ASP A 579 23.33 -0.01 1.13
N LYS A 580 23.59 0.68 2.23
CA LYS A 580 24.22 0.12 3.44
C LYS A 580 23.26 -0.73 4.30
N ASN A 581 21.98 -0.70 4.02
CA ASN A 581 20.96 -1.40 4.79
C ASN A 581 20.65 -2.80 4.26
N ARG A 582 21.26 -3.22 3.15
CA ARG A 582 21.09 -4.56 2.56
C ARG A 582 22.13 -5.55 3.09
N PRO A 583 21.76 -6.55 3.92
CA PRO A 583 22.69 -7.57 4.41
C PRO A 583 23.37 -8.38 3.30
N GLY A 584 22.70 -8.53 2.14
CA GLY A 584 23.24 -9.21 0.96
C GLY A 584 24.56 -8.62 0.45
N ASN A 585 24.79 -7.32 0.60
CA ASN A 585 26.04 -6.66 0.20
C ASN A 585 27.22 -7.13 1.04
N LEU A 586 27.03 -7.21 2.36
CA LEU A 586 28.04 -7.76 3.27
C LEU A 586 28.29 -9.24 3.01
N MET A 587 27.21 -10.00 2.73
CA MET A 587 27.35 -11.41 2.34
C MET A 587 28.17 -11.57 1.05
N LEU A 588 27.99 -10.69 0.06
CA LEU A 588 28.77 -10.73 -1.18
C LEU A 588 30.26 -10.42 -0.93
N LEU A 589 30.58 -9.44 -0.08
CA LEU A 589 31.96 -9.16 0.33
C LEU A 589 32.59 -10.37 1.04
N GLY A 590 31.85 -11.03 1.93
CA GLY A 590 32.28 -12.26 2.58
C GLY A 590 32.51 -13.40 1.58
N GLN A 591 31.66 -13.55 0.55
CA GLN A 591 31.88 -14.54 -0.51
C GLN A 591 33.17 -14.27 -1.30
N ILE A 592 33.50 -13.02 -1.59
CA ILE A 592 34.74 -12.64 -2.26
C ILE A 592 35.97 -13.04 -1.39
N ASP A 593 35.94 -12.72 -0.09
CA ASP A 593 37.02 -13.10 0.81
C ASP A 593 37.17 -14.61 0.96
N LEU A 594 36.05 -15.34 0.99
CA LEU A 594 36.05 -16.78 1.09
C LEU A 594 36.72 -17.43 -0.17
N GLU A 595 36.39 -16.91 -1.37
CA GLU A 595 37.00 -17.38 -2.62
C GLU A 595 38.48 -16.98 -2.77
N GLU A 596 38.90 -15.86 -2.13
CA GLU A 596 40.31 -15.48 -2.00
C GLU A 596 41.08 -16.31 -0.94
N GLY A 597 40.37 -17.11 -0.14
CA GLY A 597 40.95 -17.92 0.94
C GLY A 597 41.14 -17.16 2.26
N LYS A 598 40.55 -15.98 2.42
CA LYS A 598 40.58 -15.15 3.63
C LYS A 598 39.41 -15.52 4.55
N ILE A 599 39.55 -16.66 5.23
CA ILE A 599 38.42 -17.30 5.93
C ILE A 599 37.92 -16.49 7.11
N GLU A 600 38.84 -15.91 7.91
CA GLU A 600 38.50 -15.09 9.09
C GLU A 600 37.78 -13.79 8.69
N GLU A 601 38.27 -13.11 7.67
CA GLU A 601 37.66 -11.88 7.14
C GLU A 601 36.28 -12.18 6.54
N ALA A 602 36.15 -13.29 5.81
CA ALA A 602 34.86 -13.74 5.27
C ALA A 602 33.84 -13.96 6.38
N LEU A 603 34.24 -14.65 7.47
CA LEU A 603 33.35 -14.87 8.63
C LEU A 603 32.90 -13.56 9.26
N GLN A 604 33.79 -12.58 9.39
CA GLN A 604 33.44 -11.26 9.92
C GLN A 604 32.34 -10.58 9.10
N TYR A 605 32.44 -10.62 7.77
CA TYR A 605 31.40 -10.06 6.91
C TYR A 605 30.07 -10.80 7.00
N PHE A 606 30.10 -12.14 7.10
CA PHE A 606 28.89 -12.94 7.29
C PHE A 606 28.23 -12.66 8.66
N ASP A 607 29.03 -12.48 9.70
CA ASP A 607 28.53 -12.12 11.04
C ASP A 607 27.90 -10.70 11.05
N GLN A 608 28.54 -9.73 10.39
CA GLN A 608 28.00 -8.40 10.21
C GLN A 608 26.67 -8.43 9.41
N SER A 609 26.60 -9.24 8.35
CA SER A 609 25.38 -9.45 7.58
C SER A 609 24.27 -10.01 8.44
N ALA A 610 24.56 -11.01 9.28
CA ALA A 610 23.59 -11.61 10.19
C ALA A 610 23.10 -10.59 11.25
N ALA A 611 24.00 -9.81 11.82
CA ALA A 611 23.69 -8.77 12.80
C ALA A 611 22.82 -7.65 12.18
N LEU A 612 23.18 -7.17 10.99
CA LEU A 612 22.40 -6.16 10.26
C LEU A 612 20.98 -6.66 9.98
N ARG A 613 20.84 -7.89 9.46
CA ARG A 613 19.55 -8.54 9.23
C ARG A 613 18.71 -8.58 10.52
N GLN A 614 19.31 -8.99 11.64
CA GLN A 614 18.62 -9.10 12.92
C GLN A 614 18.20 -7.73 13.46
N SER A 615 19.06 -6.71 13.35
CA SER A 615 18.75 -5.35 13.81
C SER A 615 17.59 -4.70 13.03
N LYS A 616 17.40 -5.14 11.77
CA LYS A 616 16.32 -4.68 10.89
C LYS A 616 15.09 -5.60 10.91
N ASN A 617 15.08 -6.63 11.75
CA ASN A 617 14.02 -7.65 11.82
C ASN A 617 13.67 -8.28 10.45
N GLN A 618 14.66 -8.39 9.55
CA GLN A 618 14.46 -8.95 8.21
C GLN A 618 14.42 -10.48 8.26
N SER A 619 13.74 -11.08 7.28
CA SER A 619 13.67 -12.52 7.10
C SER A 619 15.04 -13.16 6.88
N ALA A 620 15.12 -14.51 7.01
CA ALA A 620 16.36 -15.24 6.84
C ALA A 620 16.90 -15.07 5.40
N LEU A 621 18.18 -14.73 5.29
CA LEU A 621 18.87 -14.58 4.00
C LEU A 621 19.38 -15.95 3.53
N PRO A 622 18.98 -16.44 2.33
CA PRO A 622 19.41 -17.73 1.84
C PRO A 622 20.94 -17.86 1.76
N ARG A 623 21.44 -18.98 2.25
CA ARG A 623 22.86 -19.35 2.26
C ARG A 623 23.78 -18.54 3.20
N LEU A 624 23.26 -17.55 3.94
CA LEU A 624 24.09 -16.79 4.89
C LEU A 624 24.66 -17.70 5.97
N ASN A 625 23.81 -18.47 6.66
CA ASN A 625 24.28 -19.39 7.69
C ASN A 625 25.07 -20.58 7.10
N PHE A 626 24.80 -20.97 5.85
CA PHE A 626 25.63 -21.94 5.14
C PHE A 626 27.07 -21.45 5.00
N PHE A 627 27.31 -20.23 4.51
CA PHE A 627 28.66 -19.67 4.38
C PHE A 627 29.34 -19.45 5.74
N ARG A 628 28.58 -19.01 6.75
CA ARG A 628 29.09 -18.93 8.12
C ARG A 628 29.57 -20.30 8.63
N GLY A 629 28.74 -21.33 8.44
CA GLY A 629 29.05 -22.70 8.83
C GLY A 629 30.29 -23.24 8.09
N ASP A 630 30.43 -22.94 6.79
CA ASP A 630 31.61 -23.35 6.00
C ASP A 630 32.91 -22.69 6.54
N CYS A 631 32.90 -21.40 6.81
CA CYS A 631 34.02 -20.71 7.41
C CYS A 631 34.37 -21.31 8.79
N LEU A 632 33.37 -21.48 9.68
CA LEU A 632 33.55 -22.02 11.02
C LEU A 632 34.13 -23.45 10.98
N ALA A 633 33.64 -24.30 10.09
CA ALA A 633 34.18 -25.67 9.90
C ALA A 633 35.64 -25.63 9.45
N ARG A 634 36.03 -24.78 8.50
CA ARG A 634 37.42 -24.62 8.05
C ARG A 634 38.34 -24.07 9.13
N LEU A 635 37.78 -23.28 10.11
CA LEU A 635 38.52 -22.77 11.26
C LEU A 635 38.57 -23.77 12.44
N GLY A 636 38.02 -24.97 12.29
CA GLY A 636 37.97 -25.99 13.32
C GLY A 636 36.96 -25.71 14.45
N ARG A 637 36.00 -24.77 14.26
CA ARG A 637 34.97 -24.40 15.22
C ARG A 637 33.71 -25.26 14.96
N SER A 638 33.84 -26.58 15.19
CA SER A 638 32.85 -27.57 14.75
C SER A 638 31.46 -27.37 15.35
N GLU A 639 31.33 -27.08 16.66
CA GLU A 639 30.04 -26.88 17.32
C GLU A 639 29.27 -25.67 16.74
N GLU A 640 30.00 -24.59 16.48
CA GLU A 640 29.41 -23.38 15.89
C GLU A 640 29.05 -23.58 14.43
N ALA A 641 29.84 -24.36 13.69
CA ALA A 641 29.55 -24.75 12.30
C ALA A 641 28.27 -25.61 12.23
N GLU A 642 28.13 -26.60 13.12
CA GLU A 642 26.93 -27.42 13.25
C GLU A 642 25.69 -26.54 13.49
N ALA A 643 25.76 -25.63 14.45
CA ALA A 643 24.66 -24.71 14.78
C ALA A 643 24.26 -23.84 13.58
N ALA A 644 25.25 -23.33 12.83
CA ALA A 644 25.01 -22.51 11.64
C ALA A 644 24.35 -23.33 10.51
N PHE A 645 24.84 -24.53 10.20
CA PHE A 645 24.23 -25.40 9.19
C PHE A 645 22.80 -25.83 9.57
N LEU A 646 22.55 -26.16 10.85
CA LEU A 646 21.19 -26.49 11.32
C LEU A 646 20.24 -25.29 11.21
N ALA A 647 20.72 -24.08 11.49
CA ALA A 647 19.93 -22.85 11.30
C ALA A 647 19.57 -22.62 9.82
N GLU A 648 20.49 -22.90 8.89
CA GLU A 648 20.20 -22.82 7.46
C GLU A 648 19.18 -23.87 7.03
N ILE A 649 19.35 -25.13 7.46
CA ILE A 649 18.42 -26.24 7.18
C ILE A 649 17.02 -25.93 7.71
N LYS A 650 16.92 -25.33 8.90
CA LYS A 650 15.62 -24.93 9.47
C LYS A 650 14.91 -23.89 8.59
N ASN A 651 15.64 -22.91 8.08
CA ASN A 651 15.07 -21.84 7.28
C ASN A 651 14.84 -22.24 5.81
N PHE A 652 15.75 -23.06 5.27
CA PHE A 652 15.76 -23.49 3.84
C PHE A 652 15.93 -25.01 3.72
N PRO A 653 14.94 -25.79 4.13
CA PRO A 653 15.05 -27.25 4.24
C PRO A 653 15.24 -27.99 2.90
N THR A 654 15.01 -27.30 1.79
CA THR A 654 15.14 -27.88 0.44
C THR A 654 16.51 -27.65 -0.21
N ASP A 655 17.40 -26.82 0.38
CA ASP A 655 18.78 -26.65 -0.12
C ASP A 655 19.64 -27.84 0.32
N PRO A 656 20.21 -28.64 -0.60
CA PRO A 656 21.04 -29.80 -0.23
C PRO A 656 22.44 -29.43 0.30
N GLN A 657 22.94 -28.21 0.06
CA GLN A 657 24.31 -27.84 0.40
C GLN A 657 24.65 -27.85 1.90
N PRO A 658 23.81 -27.25 2.78
CA PRO A 658 24.08 -27.29 4.21
C PRO A 658 24.01 -28.73 4.77
N TYR A 659 23.13 -29.59 4.23
CA TYR A 659 23.12 -31.01 4.60
C TYR A 659 24.43 -31.70 4.22
N LYS A 660 24.94 -31.49 2.97
CA LYS A 660 26.19 -32.03 2.49
C LYS A 660 27.35 -31.69 3.44
N ASN A 661 27.51 -30.39 3.77
CA ASN A 661 28.64 -29.96 4.62
C ASN A 661 28.50 -30.47 6.05
N LEU A 662 27.26 -30.53 6.59
CA LEU A 662 27.02 -31.05 7.93
C LEU A 662 27.25 -32.58 8.00
N ILE A 663 26.88 -33.35 6.96
CA ILE A 663 27.15 -34.77 6.88
C ILE A 663 28.68 -35.02 6.83
N LEU A 664 29.44 -34.20 6.06
CA LEU A 664 30.91 -34.26 6.05
C LEU A 664 31.52 -33.96 7.44
N LEU A 665 30.99 -32.94 8.13
CA LEU A 665 31.42 -32.62 9.49
C LEU A 665 31.19 -33.79 10.44
N TYR A 666 29.99 -34.38 10.43
CA TYR A 666 29.67 -35.56 11.26
C TYR A 666 30.50 -36.81 10.91
N ALA A 667 30.86 -36.97 9.63
CA ALA A 667 31.73 -38.03 9.23
C ALA A 667 33.17 -37.89 9.79
N VAL A 668 33.68 -36.67 9.83
CA VAL A 668 35.01 -36.38 10.43
C VAL A 668 34.96 -36.60 11.96
N GLU A 669 33.83 -36.34 12.59
CA GLU A 669 33.61 -36.54 14.05
C GLU A 669 33.14 -37.97 14.40
N GLU A 670 33.09 -38.89 13.42
CA GLU A 670 32.65 -40.30 13.56
C GLU A 670 31.17 -40.42 14.05
N ARG A 671 30.35 -39.40 13.87
CA ARG A 671 28.92 -39.32 14.27
C ARG A 671 28.03 -39.93 13.17
N THR A 672 28.20 -41.19 12.88
CA THR A 672 27.56 -41.89 11.75
C THR A 672 26.03 -41.88 11.82
N ASP A 673 25.45 -42.06 13.00
CA ASP A 673 24.00 -42.07 13.17
C ASP A 673 23.39 -40.70 12.86
N ALA A 674 24.02 -39.62 13.30
CA ALA A 674 23.57 -38.26 13.01
C ALA A 674 23.67 -37.94 11.52
N ALA A 675 24.75 -38.35 10.85
CA ALA A 675 24.90 -38.22 9.39
C ALA A 675 23.80 -38.98 8.63
N THR A 676 23.47 -40.18 9.07
CA THR A 676 22.41 -40.99 8.46
C THR A 676 21.01 -40.32 8.64
N GLN A 677 20.71 -39.76 9.79
CA GLN A 677 19.47 -39.02 10.02
C GLN A 677 19.33 -37.82 9.11
N LEU A 678 20.40 -37.06 8.87
CA LEU A 678 20.43 -35.92 7.93
C LEU A 678 20.15 -36.35 6.50
N ILE A 679 20.66 -37.47 6.05
CA ILE A 679 20.39 -38.00 4.71
C ILE A 679 18.90 -38.27 4.52
N PHE A 680 18.26 -38.94 5.47
CA PHE A 680 16.80 -39.17 5.41
C PHE A 680 16.00 -37.87 5.56
N ALA A 681 16.47 -36.91 6.36
CA ALA A 681 15.83 -35.61 6.50
C ALA A 681 15.83 -34.85 5.16
N LEU A 682 16.95 -34.86 4.42
CA LEU A 682 17.04 -34.24 3.10
C LEU A 682 16.12 -34.94 2.09
N GLU A 683 16.09 -36.28 2.05
CA GLU A 683 15.18 -37.01 1.17
C GLU A 683 13.72 -36.69 1.46
N LYS A 684 13.37 -36.54 2.74
CA LYS A 684 12.01 -36.19 3.15
C LYS A 684 11.66 -34.75 2.75
N ALA A 685 12.57 -33.81 2.94
CA ALA A 685 12.34 -32.39 2.68
C ALA A 685 12.32 -32.06 1.18
N ALA A 686 13.23 -32.67 0.41
CA ALA A 686 13.43 -32.38 -1.02
C ALA A 686 13.82 -33.67 -1.78
N PRO A 687 12.86 -34.53 -2.16
CA PRO A 687 13.16 -35.75 -2.94
C PRO A 687 13.40 -35.42 -4.42
N THR A 688 14.43 -34.62 -4.73
CA THR A 688 14.77 -34.10 -6.06
C THR A 688 16.10 -34.68 -6.58
N PRO A 689 16.36 -34.66 -7.90
CA PRO A 689 17.65 -35.11 -8.44
C PRO A 689 18.85 -34.45 -7.76
N PRO A 690 18.90 -33.12 -7.52
CA PRO A 690 20.03 -32.49 -6.83
C PRO A 690 20.26 -33.03 -5.41
N SER A 691 19.21 -33.40 -4.68
CA SER A 691 19.34 -33.97 -3.34
C SER A 691 19.95 -35.35 -3.38
N TYR A 692 19.51 -36.23 -4.28
CA TYR A 692 20.10 -37.58 -4.45
C TYR A 692 21.53 -37.51 -4.97
N VAL A 693 21.84 -36.56 -5.85
CA VAL A 693 23.22 -36.29 -6.30
C VAL A 693 24.09 -35.88 -5.12
N ALA A 694 23.64 -34.88 -4.34
CA ALA A 694 24.38 -34.38 -3.19
C ALA A 694 24.66 -35.49 -2.15
N ILE A 695 23.64 -36.29 -1.81
CA ILE A 695 23.80 -37.46 -0.91
C ILE A 695 24.85 -38.42 -1.47
N SER A 696 24.72 -38.83 -2.74
CA SER A 696 25.59 -39.80 -3.35
C SER A 696 27.03 -39.31 -3.43
N GLU A 697 27.27 -38.06 -3.85
CA GLU A 697 28.59 -37.43 -3.88
C GLU A 697 29.21 -37.35 -2.49
N THR A 698 28.42 -36.98 -1.49
CA THR A 698 28.91 -36.86 -0.11
C THR A 698 29.36 -38.24 0.43
N LEU A 699 28.54 -39.26 0.25
CA LEU A 699 28.87 -40.63 0.66
C LEU A 699 30.12 -41.16 -0.08
N LYS A 700 30.25 -40.86 -1.36
CA LYS A 700 31.46 -41.19 -2.13
C LYS A 700 32.70 -40.47 -1.55
N THR A 701 32.58 -39.22 -1.16
CA THR A 701 33.67 -38.41 -0.58
C THR A 701 34.14 -38.98 0.73
N ILE A 702 33.27 -39.50 1.60
CA ILE A 702 33.63 -40.12 2.87
C ILE A 702 34.01 -41.60 2.76
N GLY A 703 34.07 -42.13 1.54
CA GLY A 703 34.52 -43.50 1.25
C GLY A 703 33.43 -44.57 1.27
N ASP A 704 32.15 -44.18 1.50
CA ASP A 704 31.03 -45.13 1.42
C ASP A 704 30.52 -45.29 -0.03
N ALA A 705 31.28 -46.01 -0.84
CA ALA A 705 30.93 -46.28 -2.23
C ALA A 705 29.61 -47.12 -2.38
N LYS A 706 29.29 -47.95 -1.40
CA LYS A 706 28.03 -48.75 -1.41
C LYS A 706 26.82 -47.87 -1.16
N GLY A 707 26.90 -47.06 -0.14
CA GLY A 707 25.86 -46.07 0.18
C GLY A 707 25.64 -45.07 -0.96
N ALA A 708 26.73 -44.57 -1.58
CA ALA A 708 26.66 -43.70 -2.75
C ALA A 708 25.87 -44.30 -3.92
N LYS A 709 26.19 -45.56 -4.29
CA LYS A 709 25.44 -46.29 -5.33
C LYS A 709 23.98 -46.59 -4.96
N PHE A 710 23.72 -46.92 -3.69
CA PHE A 710 22.36 -47.13 -3.20
C PHE A 710 21.50 -45.88 -3.41
N TRP A 711 21.99 -44.73 -2.97
CA TRP A 711 21.24 -43.47 -3.07
C TRP A 711 21.12 -42.98 -4.52
N ALA A 712 22.14 -43.17 -5.36
CA ALA A 712 22.05 -42.92 -6.81
C ALA A 712 20.96 -43.79 -7.45
N SER A 713 20.92 -45.11 -7.12
CA SER A 713 19.88 -46.04 -7.60
C SER A 713 18.47 -45.62 -7.14
N ARG A 714 18.35 -45.19 -5.87
CA ARG A 714 17.09 -44.72 -5.30
C ARG A 714 16.60 -43.45 -5.99
N GLY A 715 17.50 -42.52 -6.34
CA GLY A 715 17.21 -41.35 -7.16
C GLY A 715 16.78 -41.74 -8.59
N LEU A 716 17.49 -42.67 -9.23
CA LEU A 716 17.14 -43.17 -10.58
C LEU A 716 15.79 -43.89 -10.64
N SER A 717 15.34 -44.53 -9.57
CA SER A 717 13.98 -45.12 -9.51
C SER A 717 12.88 -44.08 -9.65
N ARG A 718 13.14 -42.83 -9.29
CA ARG A 718 12.20 -41.67 -9.40
C ARG A 718 12.50 -40.83 -10.64
N TYR A 719 13.77 -40.70 -11.01
CA TYR A 719 14.27 -39.85 -12.10
C TYR A 719 15.18 -40.63 -13.05
N PRO A 720 14.64 -41.58 -13.87
CA PRO A 720 15.45 -42.52 -14.67
C PRO A 720 16.34 -41.85 -15.70
N SER A 721 15.98 -40.67 -16.19
CA SER A 721 16.71 -39.94 -17.24
C SER A 721 17.82 -39.03 -16.72
N ASP A 722 17.98 -38.89 -15.38
CA ASP A 722 18.99 -38.00 -14.83
C ASP A 722 20.41 -38.49 -15.08
N LYS A 723 21.19 -37.71 -15.81
CA LYS A 723 22.54 -38.08 -16.28
C LYS A 723 23.57 -38.12 -15.13
N GLN A 724 23.45 -37.26 -14.13
CA GLN A 724 24.38 -37.19 -13.00
C GLN A 724 24.17 -38.41 -12.09
N LEU A 725 22.96 -38.75 -11.79
CA LEU A 725 22.62 -39.97 -11.04
C LEU A 725 23.07 -41.24 -11.79
N GLN A 726 22.89 -41.30 -13.12
CA GLN A 726 23.40 -42.40 -13.94
C GLN A 726 24.93 -42.53 -13.86
N ALA A 727 25.66 -41.42 -13.89
CA ALA A 727 27.10 -41.42 -13.75
C ALA A 727 27.54 -41.88 -12.35
N LEU A 728 26.89 -41.40 -11.28
CA LEU A 728 27.18 -41.80 -9.90
C LEU A 728 26.84 -43.28 -9.62
N TYR A 729 25.82 -43.82 -10.26
CA TYR A 729 25.46 -45.23 -10.14
C TYR A 729 26.49 -46.16 -10.86
N ARG A 730 26.99 -45.73 -12.01
CA ARG A 730 27.99 -46.50 -12.81
C ARG A 730 29.40 -46.45 -12.23
N GLY A 731 29.81 -45.34 -11.66
CA GLY A 731 31.16 -45.07 -11.15
C GLY A 731 31.30 -45.08 -9.68
#